data_a7e7ac99d5e6d9cb4e2bf3597e50b2f6
#
_entry.id   a7e7ac99d5e6d9cb4e2bf3597e50b2f6
#
_cell.length_a   1.000
_cell.length_b   1.000
_cell.length_c   1.000
_cell.angle_alpha   90.00
_cell.angle_beta   90.00
_cell.angle_gamma   90.00
#
_symmetry.space_group_name_H-M   'P 1'
#
loop_
_entity.id
_entity.type
_entity.pdbx_description
1 polymer ?
#
loop_
_entity_poly.entity_id
_entity_poly.type
_entity_poly.pdbx_seq_one_letter_code
_entity_poly.pdbx_strand_id
1 'polypeptide(L)'
;MSRLSRLSDKSSSRRILVGLGWAIQSMLVQSCAPLPSRRYTLESLEFSGDHQIEDGDIEEVIASKQSPRFLGIESGIIYDYEVFDRFVLERDLERIERYYRARGYYRARVRAARVVMKGRGAHVTIHIEEGPALLLQRVDIQGLELLPPDAALRLRAQVTSILRLGRPFEELAYKQATDELARGLADLGFAYAKVRPSADIDLPRNYAAVGFWVQTGPKAVFGDVHIDGLGSFPEPPVRRALDIQPGKPYSQFSIDEAKRALLDLGVFSAVTIEPEFGATSVGNEPVRVPLRVSLERAKLRSVHVGGGVEADSLKTDMHLTTGWEDSNFLGGFRKLKVEVVPGAVVYPTRLPNFERPDRLLPEVKVRGEFRQPGTFEPRTNSVIRSQASVYPVLLSGKRDPAAPVLGYRDVRASAGLERSVWKFYGAVSQNVQVNSPFAYSGLLDPDLGTVVISYPELFATLDARNDRVAPHKGIYLSMDAQFAGVGGDARDVKVQPEARFYVPVARRVTLAARGTIGLLFPQNYGQTVADNANTGAPGNASRATWVKDIQLMYLRGFFSGGSGSNRGYGPREIGPHGVVPFYNPGQTTTACALSNAAVCDLPLGGFTLWEASLELRFPITGPLTAAAFADTSDVAPYLVSFRFDRPHFSVGLGFRYETPVGPVRFDLGFRVPGMQGPSTPDEGQPATTLGLPIAASFGIGESF
;
A
#
# COMPACT_ATOMS: atom_id res chain seq x y z
N MET A 1 60.80 -9.03 18.76
CA MET A 1 60.04 -7.78 18.55
C MET A 1 58.85 -8.04 17.61
N SER A 2 57.76 -8.60 18.10
CA SER A 2 56.49 -8.74 17.34
C SER A 2 55.33 -9.11 18.26
N ARG A 3 54.88 -8.21 19.13
CA ARG A 3 53.69 -8.41 19.97
C ARG A 3 53.03 -7.11 20.44
N LEU A 4 53.03 -6.03 19.67
CA LEU A 4 52.44 -4.75 20.11
C LEU A 4 51.56 -4.02 19.09
N SER A 5 51.05 -4.69 18.03
CA SER A 5 50.21 -4.02 17.02
C SER A 5 48.71 -4.45 16.96
N ARG A 6 48.20 -5.18 17.97
CA ARG A 6 46.80 -5.64 17.96
C ARG A 6 45.86 -5.01 19.01
N LEU A 7 46.25 -3.95 19.66
CA LEU A 7 45.44 -3.34 20.75
C LEU A 7 44.86 -1.96 20.42
N SER A 8 45.12 -1.38 19.23
CA SER A 8 44.67 -0.01 18.93
C SER A 8 43.32 0.10 18.22
N ASP A 9 42.75 -1.00 17.74
CA ASP A 9 41.58 -0.95 16.84
C ASP A 9 40.21 -1.11 17.53
N LYS A 10 40.17 -1.50 18.80
CA LYS A 10 38.92 -1.60 19.58
C LYS A 10 38.45 -0.28 20.21
N SER A 11 39.28 0.77 20.21
CA SER A 11 38.93 2.03 20.87
C SER A 11 38.19 3.01 19.98
N SER A 12 38.33 2.92 18.65
CA SER A 12 37.65 3.83 17.71
C SER A 12 36.18 3.44 17.48
N SER A 13 35.87 2.15 17.40
CA SER A 13 34.50 1.65 17.26
C SER A 13 33.64 1.95 18.51
N ARG A 14 34.22 1.89 19.70
CA ARG A 14 33.54 2.31 20.93
C ARG A 14 33.26 3.81 20.96
N ARG A 15 34.10 4.65 20.40
CA ARG A 15 33.91 6.12 20.38
C ARG A 15 32.81 6.54 19.42
N ILE A 16 32.59 5.84 18.29
CA ILE A 16 31.53 6.12 17.35
C ILE A 16 30.19 5.65 17.91
N LEU A 17 30.12 4.48 18.53
CA LEU A 17 28.89 3.98 19.20
C LEU A 17 28.51 4.85 20.41
N VAL A 18 29.51 5.32 21.18
CA VAL A 18 29.29 6.25 22.28
C VAL A 18 28.85 7.62 21.75
N GLY A 19 29.41 8.10 20.63
CA GLY A 19 29.02 9.36 20.00
C GLY A 19 27.57 9.32 19.44
N LEU A 20 27.16 8.21 18.79
CA LEU A 20 25.78 8.02 18.38
C LEU A 20 24.83 7.89 19.58
N GLY A 21 25.23 7.16 20.62
CA GLY A 21 24.47 7.05 21.87
C GLY A 21 24.28 8.43 22.55
N TRP A 22 25.28 9.28 22.56
CA TRP A 22 25.19 10.64 23.12
C TRP A 22 24.35 11.58 22.23
N ALA A 23 24.40 11.45 20.90
CA ALA A 23 23.57 12.23 20.00
C ALA A 23 22.07 11.83 20.11
N ILE A 24 21.77 10.54 20.22
CA ILE A 24 20.41 10.04 20.48
C ILE A 24 19.95 10.46 21.88
N GLN A 25 20.81 10.37 22.88
CA GLN A 25 20.50 10.78 24.26
C GLN A 25 20.28 12.28 24.38
N SER A 26 21.05 13.11 23.67
CA SER A 26 20.83 14.57 23.64
C SER A 26 19.58 14.98 22.87
N MET A 27 19.17 14.26 21.82
CA MET A 27 17.87 14.47 21.16
C MET A 27 16.69 14.06 22.05
N LEU A 28 16.81 12.98 22.81
CA LEU A 28 15.76 12.52 23.74
C LEU A 28 15.56 13.45 24.94
N VAL A 29 16.61 14.11 25.42
CA VAL A 29 16.54 15.03 26.58
C VAL A 29 15.90 16.39 26.24
N GLN A 30 15.92 16.80 24.96
CA GLN A 30 15.32 18.07 24.52
C GLN A 30 13.81 17.96 24.16
N SER A 31 13.25 16.77 24.11
CA SER A 31 11.85 16.53 23.73
C SER A 31 10.88 16.29 24.89
N CYS A 32 11.31 16.40 26.13
CA CYS A 32 10.40 16.28 27.29
C CYS A 32 9.52 17.51 27.42
N ALA A 33 8.23 17.39 27.09
CA ALA A 33 7.23 18.42 27.35
C ALA A 33 7.01 18.55 28.87
N PRO A 34 7.23 19.74 29.50
CA PRO A 34 6.97 19.88 30.93
C PRO A 34 5.47 19.87 31.20
N LEU A 35 5.03 19.02 32.12
CA LEU A 35 3.65 19.01 32.58
C LEU A 35 3.27 20.40 33.14
N PRO A 36 2.17 21.03 32.66
CA PRO A 36 1.71 22.31 33.20
C PRO A 36 1.51 22.27 34.71
N SER A 37 1.97 23.31 35.42
CA SER A 37 1.81 23.41 36.87
C SER A 37 0.33 23.43 37.27
N ARG A 38 -0.04 22.64 38.29
CA ARG A 38 -1.41 22.48 38.81
C ARG A 38 -2.40 21.71 37.92
N ARG A 39 -1.95 20.93 36.92
CA ARG A 39 -2.81 20.03 36.15
C ARG A 39 -2.41 18.56 36.42
N TYR A 40 -3.39 17.67 36.27
CA TYR A 40 -3.22 16.24 36.39
C TYR A 40 -3.16 15.63 34.99
N THR A 41 -2.35 14.62 34.80
CA THR A 41 -2.30 13.83 33.55
C THR A 41 -3.34 12.71 33.64
N LEU A 42 -3.96 12.36 32.51
CA LEU A 42 -4.78 11.16 32.45
C LEU A 42 -3.87 9.95 32.20
N GLU A 43 -3.53 9.22 33.24
CA GLU A 43 -2.57 8.08 33.19
C GLU A 43 -3.21 6.75 32.83
N SER A 44 -4.45 6.49 33.26
CA SER A 44 -5.22 5.34 32.84
C SER A 44 -6.68 5.71 32.65
N LEU A 45 -7.28 5.14 31.62
CA LEU A 45 -8.70 5.17 31.34
C LEU A 45 -9.15 3.72 31.12
N GLU A 46 -9.98 3.23 32.00
CA GLU A 46 -10.44 1.84 32.01
C GLU A 46 -11.97 1.81 31.96
N PHE A 47 -12.49 0.84 31.23
CA PHE A 47 -13.92 0.58 31.14
C PHE A 47 -14.24 -0.72 31.84
N SER A 48 -15.44 -0.81 32.40
CA SER A 48 -15.90 -2.00 33.10
C SER A 48 -17.39 -2.21 32.87
N GLY A 49 -17.79 -3.48 32.63
CA GLY A 49 -19.17 -3.85 32.35
C GLY A 49 -19.56 -3.73 30.87
N ASP A 50 -18.61 -3.43 30.00
CA ASP A 50 -18.70 -3.44 28.56
C ASP A 50 -18.29 -4.81 28.02
N HIS A 51 -19.24 -5.52 27.44
CA HIS A 51 -19.03 -6.88 26.93
C HIS A 51 -19.23 -6.99 25.42
N GLN A 52 -20.01 -6.07 24.85
CA GLN A 52 -20.42 -6.10 23.45
C GLN A 52 -19.71 -5.08 22.57
N ILE A 53 -19.24 -3.98 23.18
CA ILE A 53 -18.48 -2.92 22.51
C ILE A 53 -17.09 -2.90 23.13
N GLU A 54 -16.06 -2.95 22.29
CA GLU A 54 -14.67 -2.92 22.77
C GLU A 54 -14.28 -1.54 23.31
N ASP A 55 -13.46 -1.49 24.35
CA ASP A 55 -12.94 -0.27 24.98
C ASP A 55 -12.40 0.72 23.97
N GLY A 56 -11.68 0.24 22.99
CA GLY A 56 -11.10 1.07 21.99
C GLY A 56 -12.09 1.78 21.06
N ASP A 57 -13.28 1.20 20.81
CA ASP A 57 -14.34 1.85 20.06
C ASP A 57 -14.98 2.98 20.90
N ILE A 58 -15.01 2.77 22.22
CA ILE A 58 -15.49 3.78 23.19
C ILE A 58 -14.47 4.92 23.25
N GLU A 59 -13.17 4.60 23.31
CA GLU A 59 -12.10 5.59 23.29
C GLU A 59 -12.11 6.49 22.05
N GLU A 60 -12.56 5.99 20.88
CA GLU A 60 -12.62 6.78 19.65
C GLU A 60 -13.66 7.93 19.71
N VAL A 61 -14.72 7.74 20.46
CA VAL A 61 -15.84 8.71 20.51
C VAL A 61 -15.76 9.69 21.66
N ILE A 62 -14.86 9.46 22.60
CA ILE A 62 -14.63 10.37 23.74
C ILE A 62 -13.45 11.30 23.49
N ALA A 63 -13.46 12.45 24.17
CA ALA A 63 -12.38 13.41 24.08
C ALA A 63 -11.25 13.15 25.10
N SER A 64 -11.58 12.52 26.25
CA SER A 64 -10.58 12.11 27.23
C SER A 64 -9.72 11.00 26.67
N LYS A 65 -8.42 11.22 26.51
CA LYS A 65 -7.45 10.25 26.01
C LYS A 65 -6.43 9.93 27.09
N GLN A 66 -6.03 8.66 27.19
CA GLN A 66 -4.91 8.28 28.03
C GLN A 66 -3.62 8.89 27.49
N SER A 67 -2.76 9.42 28.37
CA SER A 67 -1.45 9.94 27.96
C SER A 67 -0.63 8.84 27.28
N PRO A 68 -0.20 9.03 26.02
CA PRO A 68 0.52 8.02 25.29
C PRO A 68 1.88 7.74 25.92
N ARG A 69 2.26 6.47 26.00
CA ARG A 69 3.54 6.03 26.55
C ARG A 69 4.47 5.61 25.41
N PHE A 70 5.70 6.13 25.43
CA PHE A 70 6.68 5.67 24.46
C PHE A 70 7.11 4.22 24.78
N LEU A 71 6.93 3.32 23.82
CA LEU A 71 7.15 1.87 23.94
C LEU A 71 6.45 1.23 25.17
N GLY A 72 5.38 1.84 25.69
CA GLY A 72 4.66 1.34 26.85
C GLY A 72 5.31 1.64 28.22
N ILE A 73 6.45 2.35 28.24
CA ILE A 73 7.28 2.56 29.44
C ILE A 73 7.01 3.92 30.09
N GLU A 74 7.19 5.02 29.39
CA GLU A 74 7.02 6.37 29.93
C GLU A 74 6.28 7.32 29.01
N SER A 75 5.49 8.23 29.59
CA SER A 75 4.80 9.33 28.90
C SER A 75 5.63 10.62 28.96
N GLY A 76 5.45 11.51 27.96
CA GLY A 76 6.09 12.82 27.91
C GLY A 76 7.47 12.87 27.28
N ILE A 77 7.97 11.79 26.68
CA ILE A 77 9.27 11.75 25.99
C ILE A 77 9.14 12.21 24.53
N ILE A 78 8.14 11.73 23.81
CA ILE A 78 7.89 12.07 22.38
C ILE A 78 6.50 12.71 22.20
N TYR A 79 5.57 12.39 23.10
CA TYR A 79 4.19 12.86 23.06
C TYR A 79 3.90 13.80 24.23
N ASP A 80 3.03 14.77 23.97
CA ASP A 80 2.50 15.64 25.01
C ASP A 80 1.63 14.85 25.99
N TYR A 81 1.57 15.31 27.24
CA TYR A 81 0.67 14.76 28.23
C TYR A 81 -0.78 15.11 27.94
N GLU A 82 -1.67 14.14 28.02
CA GLU A 82 -3.11 14.38 28.02
C GLU A 82 -3.56 14.84 29.40
N VAL A 83 -4.23 15.97 29.44
CA VAL A 83 -4.63 16.59 30.71
C VAL A 83 -6.02 16.11 31.12
N PHE A 84 -6.13 15.61 32.37
CA PHE A 84 -7.41 15.27 32.94
C PHE A 84 -8.26 16.54 33.17
N ASP A 85 -9.47 16.54 32.59
CA ASP A 85 -10.49 17.60 32.76
C ASP A 85 -11.83 16.95 33.13
N ARG A 86 -12.35 17.34 34.31
CA ARG A 86 -13.61 16.78 34.82
C ARG A 86 -14.81 17.10 33.92
N PHE A 87 -14.87 18.30 33.38
CA PHE A 87 -15.99 18.69 32.51
C PHE A 87 -15.97 17.99 31.16
N VAL A 88 -14.79 17.70 30.65
CA VAL A 88 -14.64 16.85 29.46
C VAL A 88 -15.10 15.44 29.77
N LEU A 89 -14.69 14.87 30.91
CA LEU A 89 -15.11 13.54 31.31
C LEU A 89 -16.65 13.43 31.48
N GLU A 90 -17.29 14.42 32.11
CA GLU A 90 -18.76 14.43 32.28
C GLU A 90 -19.48 14.40 30.92
N ARG A 91 -18.99 15.14 29.91
CA ARG A 91 -19.52 15.08 28.53
C ARG A 91 -19.21 13.75 27.85
N ASP A 92 -18.11 13.15 28.17
CA ASP A 92 -17.74 11.84 27.60
C ASP A 92 -18.67 10.72 28.10
N LEU A 93 -19.15 10.77 29.35
CA LEU A 93 -20.16 9.82 29.84
C LEU A 93 -21.44 9.90 28.99
N GLU A 94 -21.91 11.11 28.64
CA GLU A 94 -23.06 11.31 27.75
C GLU A 94 -22.79 10.83 26.33
N ARG A 95 -21.56 11.04 25.81
CA ARG A 95 -21.15 10.55 24.49
C ARG A 95 -21.16 9.02 24.44
N ILE A 96 -20.67 8.36 25.49
CA ILE A 96 -20.69 6.90 25.59
C ILE A 96 -22.13 6.38 25.58
N GLU A 97 -23.04 6.95 26.40
CA GLU A 97 -24.44 6.54 26.37
C GLU A 97 -25.07 6.68 24.98
N ARG A 98 -24.84 7.85 24.33
CA ARG A 98 -25.34 8.09 22.98
C ARG A 98 -24.76 7.08 21.96
N TYR A 99 -23.49 6.74 22.11
CA TYR A 99 -22.81 5.79 21.25
C TYR A 99 -23.39 4.38 21.36
N TYR A 100 -23.71 3.94 22.58
CA TYR A 100 -24.39 2.68 22.82
C TYR A 100 -25.81 2.68 22.24
N ARG A 101 -26.57 3.75 22.45
CA ARG A 101 -27.92 3.90 21.88
C ARG A 101 -27.90 3.83 20.36
N ALA A 102 -26.97 4.52 19.71
CA ALA A 102 -26.80 4.48 18.26
C ALA A 102 -26.49 3.08 17.71
N ARG A 103 -26.01 2.16 18.57
CA ARG A 103 -25.72 0.75 18.22
C ARG A 103 -26.80 -0.22 18.70
N GLY A 104 -27.97 0.29 19.10
CA GLY A 104 -29.11 -0.53 19.48
C GLY A 104 -29.19 -0.89 20.97
N TYR A 105 -28.32 -0.36 21.81
CA TYR A 105 -28.37 -0.56 23.28
C TYR A 105 -29.10 0.61 23.95
N TYR A 106 -30.38 0.73 23.72
CA TYR A 106 -31.18 1.86 24.18
C TYR A 106 -31.34 1.95 25.70
N ARG A 107 -31.09 0.88 26.42
CA ARG A 107 -31.10 0.83 27.88
C ARG A 107 -29.74 1.00 28.51
N ALA A 108 -28.71 1.27 27.68
CA ALA A 108 -27.36 1.50 28.18
C ALA A 108 -27.34 2.70 29.14
N ARG A 109 -26.65 2.52 30.26
CA ARG A 109 -26.41 3.56 31.26
C ARG A 109 -24.93 3.58 31.59
N VAL A 110 -24.36 4.76 31.56
CA VAL A 110 -22.99 5.01 31.98
C VAL A 110 -23.05 5.61 33.38
N ARG A 111 -22.62 4.83 34.36
CA ARG A 111 -22.58 5.30 35.75
C ARG A 111 -21.28 6.08 36.00
N ALA A 112 -21.28 6.87 37.07
CA ALA A 112 -20.21 7.79 37.39
C ALA A 112 -18.82 7.13 37.34
N ALA A 113 -17.89 7.82 36.70
CA ALA A 113 -16.50 7.42 36.66
C ALA A 113 -15.88 7.48 38.05
N ARG A 114 -15.17 6.42 38.45
CA ARG A 114 -14.30 6.46 39.61
C ARG A 114 -12.99 7.09 39.23
N VAL A 115 -12.66 8.23 39.82
CA VAL A 115 -11.40 8.94 39.59
C VAL A 115 -10.53 8.82 40.82
N VAL A 116 -9.34 8.22 40.66
CA VAL A 116 -8.34 8.08 41.71
C VAL A 116 -7.10 8.88 41.33
N MET A 117 -6.76 9.85 42.17
CA MET A 117 -5.55 10.67 42.00
C MET A 117 -4.37 10.01 42.67
N LYS A 118 -3.29 9.73 41.91
CA LYS A 118 -2.02 9.23 42.43
C LYS A 118 -0.89 10.16 41.99
N GLY A 119 -0.30 10.90 42.92
CA GLY A 119 0.71 11.90 42.59
C GLY A 119 0.15 12.98 41.66
N ARG A 120 0.64 13.05 40.42
CA ARG A 120 0.14 13.95 39.37
C ARG A 120 -0.70 13.24 38.32
N GLY A 121 -0.98 11.96 38.49
CA GLY A 121 -1.78 11.14 37.57
C GLY A 121 -3.20 10.94 38.03
N ALA A 122 -4.14 11.03 37.12
CA ALA A 122 -5.54 10.64 37.28
C ALA A 122 -5.78 9.26 36.65
N HIS A 123 -6.33 8.34 37.44
CA HIS A 123 -6.77 7.03 36.98
C HIS A 123 -8.30 7.02 36.96
N VAL A 124 -8.89 6.82 35.80
CA VAL A 124 -10.33 6.88 35.60
C VAL A 124 -10.86 5.49 35.22
N THR A 125 -11.88 5.03 35.96
CA THR A 125 -12.61 3.81 35.61
C THR A 125 -14.08 4.18 35.36
N ILE A 126 -14.59 3.93 34.17
CA ILE A 126 -15.98 4.18 33.76
C ILE A 126 -16.75 2.88 33.82
N HIS A 127 -17.88 2.88 34.52
CA HIS A 127 -18.74 1.69 34.61
C HIS A 127 -19.94 1.82 33.67
N ILE A 128 -20.12 0.80 32.80
CA ILE A 128 -21.13 0.76 31.75
C ILE A 128 -22.08 -0.40 31.99
N GLU A 129 -23.37 -0.12 32.07
CA GLU A 129 -24.43 -1.12 32.05
C GLU A 129 -25.06 -1.11 30.66
N GLU A 130 -24.68 -2.05 29.79
CA GLU A 130 -25.10 -2.06 28.36
C GLU A 130 -26.59 -2.31 28.19
N GLY A 131 -27.16 -3.20 29.01
CA GLY A 131 -28.52 -3.69 28.82
C GLY A 131 -28.68 -4.60 27.59
N PRO A 132 -29.88 -5.06 27.27
CA PRO A 132 -30.14 -5.93 26.13
C PRO A 132 -30.13 -5.12 24.82
N ALA A 133 -29.58 -5.74 23.77
CA ALA A 133 -29.63 -5.18 22.41
C ALA A 133 -31.05 -5.17 21.86
N LEU A 134 -31.41 -4.11 21.17
CA LEU A 134 -32.63 -3.97 20.39
C LEU A 134 -32.43 -4.66 19.02
N LEU A 135 -33.11 -5.77 18.77
CA LEU A 135 -32.90 -6.56 17.56
C LEU A 135 -33.84 -6.12 16.42
N LEU A 136 -33.29 -6.00 15.23
CA LEU A 136 -34.07 -5.73 14.02
C LEU A 136 -34.86 -6.97 13.59
N GLN A 137 -36.19 -6.90 13.64
CA GLN A 137 -37.06 -8.05 13.31
C GLN A 137 -37.76 -7.91 11.94
N ARG A 138 -38.01 -6.69 11.50
CA ARG A 138 -38.71 -6.44 10.24
C ARG A 138 -38.13 -5.27 9.48
N VAL A 139 -38.00 -5.44 8.17
CA VAL A 139 -37.67 -4.38 7.21
C VAL A 139 -38.76 -4.41 6.13
N ASP A 140 -39.51 -3.32 5.98
CA ASP A 140 -40.57 -3.17 5.04
C ASP A 140 -40.25 -2.01 4.06
N ILE A 141 -40.45 -2.22 2.76
CA ILE A 141 -40.21 -1.21 1.73
C ILE A 141 -41.44 -1.13 0.84
N GLN A 142 -42.13 0.00 0.91
CA GLN A 142 -43.34 0.26 0.15
C GLN A 142 -43.09 1.33 -0.91
N GLY A 143 -43.86 1.30 -2.02
CA GLY A 143 -43.77 2.29 -3.10
C GLY A 143 -42.77 1.92 -4.20
N LEU A 144 -42.29 0.67 -4.25
CA LEU A 144 -41.44 0.17 -5.34
C LEU A 144 -42.21 -0.52 -6.46
N GLU A 145 -43.54 -0.60 -6.37
CA GLU A 145 -44.43 -1.32 -7.29
C GLU A 145 -44.44 -0.71 -8.70
N LEU A 146 -44.07 0.57 -8.81
CA LEU A 146 -43.98 1.27 -10.10
C LEU A 146 -42.67 1.01 -10.85
N LEU A 147 -41.71 0.34 -10.20
CA LEU A 147 -40.40 0.02 -10.78
C LEU A 147 -40.47 -1.34 -11.54
N PRO A 148 -39.58 -1.55 -12.52
CA PRO A 148 -39.36 -2.87 -13.08
C PRO A 148 -39.03 -3.90 -11.97
N PRO A 149 -39.60 -5.13 -12.03
CA PRO A 149 -39.43 -6.09 -10.93
C PRO A 149 -37.99 -6.40 -10.55
N ASP A 150 -37.11 -6.48 -11.54
CA ASP A 150 -35.69 -6.72 -11.35
C ASP A 150 -34.97 -5.55 -10.64
N ALA A 151 -35.36 -4.30 -10.91
CA ALA A 151 -34.84 -3.12 -10.23
C ALA A 151 -35.33 -3.04 -8.78
N ALA A 152 -36.63 -3.32 -8.55
CA ALA A 152 -37.20 -3.37 -7.20
C ALA A 152 -36.52 -4.47 -6.34
N LEU A 153 -36.25 -5.65 -6.93
CA LEU A 153 -35.53 -6.73 -6.25
C LEU A 153 -34.10 -6.34 -5.88
N ARG A 154 -33.36 -5.68 -6.79
CA ARG A 154 -32.00 -5.18 -6.50
C ARG A 154 -32.00 -4.19 -5.36
N LEU A 155 -32.89 -3.19 -5.36
CA LEU A 155 -32.99 -2.21 -4.28
C LEU A 155 -33.33 -2.86 -2.93
N ARG A 156 -34.28 -3.82 -2.92
CA ARG A 156 -34.61 -4.59 -1.71
C ARG A 156 -33.39 -5.37 -1.20
N ALA A 157 -32.65 -6.04 -2.09
CA ALA A 157 -31.45 -6.80 -1.74
C ALA A 157 -30.36 -5.90 -1.18
N GLN A 158 -30.15 -4.70 -1.72
CA GLN A 158 -29.20 -3.72 -1.19
C GLN A 158 -29.56 -3.32 0.24
N VAL A 159 -30.80 -2.91 0.49
CA VAL A 159 -31.28 -2.52 1.82
C VAL A 159 -31.14 -3.68 2.82
N THR A 160 -31.56 -4.89 2.47
CA THR A 160 -31.50 -6.07 3.36
C THR A 160 -30.07 -6.56 3.59
N SER A 161 -29.14 -6.28 2.70
CA SER A 161 -27.70 -6.55 2.92
C SER A 161 -27.10 -5.66 4.01
N ILE A 162 -27.60 -4.43 4.16
CA ILE A 162 -27.20 -3.47 5.18
C ILE A 162 -27.96 -3.74 6.48
N LEU A 163 -29.30 -3.82 6.41
CA LEU A 163 -30.20 -4.05 7.53
C LEU A 163 -30.51 -5.54 7.68
N ARG A 164 -29.67 -6.26 8.41
CA ARG A 164 -29.80 -7.72 8.60
C ARG A 164 -30.76 -8.04 9.74
N LEU A 165 -31.76 -8.85 9.49
CA LEU A 165 -32.69 -9.31 10.51
C LEU A 165 -31.97 -10.10 11.62
N GLY A 166 -32.41 -9.94 12.86
CA GLY A 166 -31.84 -10.59 14.05
C GLY A 166 -30.52 -9.99 14.54
N ARG A 167 -30.04 -8.91 13.93
CA ARG A 167 -28.87 -8.15 14.42
C ARG A 167 -29.32 -6.92 15.21
N PRO A 168 -28.46 -6.34 16.05
CA PRO A 168 -28.75 -5.07 16.73
C PRO A 168 -29.15 -3.99 15.71
N PHE A 169 -30.13 -3.16 16.08
CA PHE A 169 -30.54 -2.00 15.27
C PHE A 169 -29.50 -0.89 15.41
N GLU A 170 -28.76 -0.63 14.36
CA GLU A 170 -27.73 0.43 14.30
C GLU A 170 -28.25 1.64 13.54
N GLU A 171 -28.22 2.83 14.16
CA GLU A 171 -28.65 4.09 13.52
C GLU A 171 -27.85 4.41 12.24
N LEU A 172 -26.54 4.08 12.24
CA LEU A 172 -25.68 4.29 11.08
C LEU A 172 -26.11 3.38 9.90
N ALA A 173 -26.37 2.10 10.15
CA ALA A 173 -26.86 1.17 9.14
C ALA A 173 -28.23 1.59 8.60
N TYR A 174 -29.11 2.08 9.47
CA TYR A 174 -30.40 2.61 9.08
C TYR A 174 -30.29 3.82 8.17
N LYS A 175 -29.42 4.78 8.50
CA LYS A 175 -29.13 5.93 7.65
C LYS A 175 -28.51 5.51 6.31
N GLN A 176 -27.52 4.63 6.33
CA GLN A 176 -26.89 4.09 5.12
C GLN A 176 -27.90 3.41 4.21
N ALA A 177 -28.80 2.60 4.75
CA ALA A 177 -29.86 1.95 3.98
C ALA A 177 -30.81 2.97 3.34
N THR A 178 -31.14 4.05 4.05
CA THR A 178 -31.96 5.16 3.52
C THR A 178 -31.26 5.86 2.35
N ASP A 179 -29.98 6.22 2.55
CA ASP A 179 -29.17 6.91 1.55
C ASP A 179 -28.95 6.04 0.30
N GLU A 180 -28.67 4.73 0.49
CA GLU A 180 -28.51 3.78 -0.62
C GLU A 180 -29.80 3.56 -1.41
N LEU A 181 -30.96 3.50 -0.73
CA LEU A 181 -32.25 3.40 -1.40
C LEU A 181 -32.56 4.66 -2.22
N ALA A 182 -32.31 5.84 -1.67
CA ALA A 182 -32.48 7.09 -2.38
C ALA A 182 -31.52 7.22 -3.57
N ARG A 183 -30.26 6.83 -3.41
CA ARG A 183 -29.23 6.81 -4.47
C ARG A 183 -29.60 5.83 -5.58
N GLY A 184 -30.02 4.62 -5.24
CA GLY A 184 -30.44 3.63 -6.24
C GLY A 184 -31.66 4.06 -7.05
N LEU A 185 -32.61 4.78 -6.44
CA LEU A 185 -33.74 5.38 -7.17
C LEU A 185 -33.26 6.50 -8.11
N ALA A 186 -32.34 7.35 -7.66
CA ALA A 186 -31.75 8.40 -8.49
C ALA A 186 -30.99 7.82 -9.69
N ASP A 187 -30.29 6.70 -9.52
CA ASP A 187 -29.58 5.99 -10.60
C ASP A 187 -30.53 5.35 -11.62
N LEU A 188 -31.76 5.07 -11.23
CA LEU A 188 -32.83 4.64 -12.13
C LEU A 188 -33.56 5.80 -12.84
N GLY A 189 -33.09 7.05 -12.64
CA GLY A 189 -33.64 8.25 -13.26
C GLY A 189 -34.70 8.96 -12.42
N PHE A 190 -34.91 8.61 -11.16
CA PHE A 190 -35.90 9.24 -10.29
C PHE A 190 -35.24 10.28 -9.36
N ALA A 191 -34.79 11.40 -9.95
CA ALA A 191 -34.09 12.47 -9.20
C ALA A 191 -34.94 13.10 -8.08
N TYR A 192 -36.26 13.11 -8.22
CA TYR A 192 -37.23 13.64 -7.24
C TYR A 192 -37.71 12.60 -6.24
N ALA A 193 -37.14 11.40 -6.24
CA ALA A 193 -37.54 10.36 -5.32
C ALA A 193 -37.38 10.80 -3.87
N LYS A 194 -38.41 10.57 -3.08
CA LYS A 194 -38.41 10.84 -1.65
C LYS A 194 -38.54 9.52 -0.89
N VAL A 195 -37.55 9.23 -0.08
CA VAL A 195 -37.58 8.10 0.85
C VAL A 195 -37.91 8.66 2.23
N ARG A 196 -39.03 8.24 2.80
CA ARG A 196 -39.40 8.56 4.19
C ARG A 196 -39.11 7.32 5.04
N PRO A 197 -38.03 7.34 5.79
CA PRO A 197 -37.71 6.24 6.69
C PRO A 197 -38.53 6.35 7.97
N SER A 198 -38.89 5.21 8.56
CA SER A 198 -39.52 5.10 9.89
C SER A 198 -38.88 3.95 10.65
N ALA A 199 -38.74 4.12 11.96
CA ALA A 199 -38.30 3.07 12.85
C ALA A 199 -39.25 3.01 14.03
N ASP A 200 -39.90 1.88 14.21
CA ASP A 200 -40.75 1.56 15.34
C ASP A 200 -39.96 0.74 16.33
N ILE A 201 -39.80 1.29 17.55
CA ILE A 201 -38.92 0.75 18.58
C ILE A 201 -39.78 0.30 19.79
N ASP A 202 -39.83 -1.02 20.01
CA ASP A 202 -40.49 -1.63 21.18
C ASP A 202 -39.43 -1.96 22.24
N LEU A 203 -39.19 -1.04 23.17
CA LEU A 203 -38.23 -1.22 24.25
C LEU A 203 -38.62 -2.36 25.22
N PRO A 204 -39.90 -2.56 25.62
CA PRO A 204 -40.30 -3.70 26.42
C PRO A 204 -39.93 -5.05 25.86
N ARG A 205 -40.08 -5.22 24.54
CA ARG A 205 -39.82 -6.49 23.86
C ARG A 205 -38.43 -6.56 23.20
N ASN A 206 -37.65 -5.49 23.28
CA ASN A 206 -36.32 -5.35 22.67
C ASN A 206 -36.27 -5.65 21.18
N TYR A 207 -37.22 -5.14 20.39
CA TYR A 207 -37.20 -5.26 18.93
C TYR A 207 -37.41 -3.93 18.22
N ALA A 208 -36.89 -3.82 17.01
CA ALA A 208 -37.13 -2.74 16.06
C ALA A 208 -37.76 -3.25 14.78
N ALA A 209 -38.70 -2.48 14.23
CA ALA A 209 -39.22 -2.65 12.89
C ALA A 209 -38.90 -1.40 12.06
N VAL A 210 -38.32 -1.56 10.90
CA VAL A 210 -37.94 -0.47 10.00
C VAL A 210 -38.84 -0.48 8.79
N GLY A 211 -39.36 0.71 8.46
CA GLY A 211 -40.15 0.93 7.27
C GLY A 211 -39.53 2.01 6.36
N PHE A 212 -39.65 1.85 5.07
CA PHE A 212 -39.29 2.85 4.08
C PHE A 212 -40.49 3.09 3.16
N TRP A 213 -40.96 4.31 3.16
CA TRP A 213 -42.02 4.74 2.22
C TRP A 213 -41.36 5.48 1.07
N VAL A 214 -41.42 4.92 -0.11
CA VAL A 214 -40.83 5.48 -1.34
C VAL A 214 -41.89 6.17 -2.16
N GLN A 215 -41.62 7.41 -2.54
CA GLN A 215 -42.34 8.15 -3.58
C GLN A 215 -41.33 8.41 -4.70
N THR A 216 -41.47 7.70 -5.82
CA THR A 216 -40.48 7.76 -6.91
C THR A 216 -40.47 9.13 -7.60
N GLY A 217 -41.60 9.83 -7.65
CA GLY A 217 -41.71 11.05 -8.43
C GLY A 217 -41.61 10.82 -9.93
N PRO A 218 -41.53 11.88 -10.76
CA PRO A 218 -41.37 11.76 -12.21
C PRO A 218 -39.93 11.32 -12.57
N LYS A 219 -39.81 10.72 -13.75
CA LYS A 219 -38.51 10.50 -14.36
C LYS A 219 -37.83 11.81 -14.68
N ALA A 220 -36.50 11.85 -14.54
CA ALA A 220 -35.70 13.04 -14.73
C ALA A 220 -34.56 12.78 -15.74
N VAL A 221 -34.18 13.84 -16.41
CA VAL A 221 -32.99 13.93 -17.27
C VAL A 221 -32.13 15.09 -16.83
N PHE A 222 -30.85 15.05 -17.12
CA PHE A 222 -29.98 16.19 -16.86
C PHE A 222 -30.43 17.43 -17.66
N GLY A 223 -30.49 18.57 -16.99
CA GLY A 223 -30.69 19.89 -17.57
C GLY A 223 -29.36 20.58 -17.91
N ASP A 224 -29.41 21.90 -17.95
CA ASP A 224 -28.21 22.71 -18.20
C ASP A 224 -27.24 22.63 -17.02
N VAL A 225 -25.92 22.71 -17.31
CA VAL A 225 -24.87 22.65 -16.31
C VAL A 225 -24.25 24.04 -16.18
N HIS A 226 -24.42 24.65 -15.02
CA HIS A 226 -23.81 25.94 -14.65
C HIS A 226 -22.53 25.69 -13.88
N ILE A 227 -21.42 26.30 -14.30
CA ILE A 227 -20.10 26.10 -13.70
C ILE A 227 -19.62 27.42 -13.10
N ASP A 228 -19.46 27.43 -11.78
CA ASP A 228 -18.96 28.57 -11.01
C ASP A 228 -17.54 28.29 -10.50
N GLY A 229 -16.72 29.33 -10.32
CA GLY A 229 -15.39 29.19 -9.70
C GLY A 229 -14.23 28.87 -10.68
N LEU A 230 -14.48 28.85 -11.99
CA LEU A 230 -13.43 28.63 -13.01
C LEU A 230 -12.29 29.65 -12.95
N GLY A 231 -12.61 30.94 -12.67
CA GLY A 231 -11.63 32.02 -12.72
C GLY A 231 -10.99 32.15 -14.11
N SER A 232 -9.69 31.95 -14.20
CA SER A 232 -8.91 32.03 -15.47
C SER A 232 -8.83 30.71 -16.23
N PHE A 233 -9.44 29.63 -15.73
CA PHE A 233 -9.39 28.33 -16.39
C PHE A 233 -10.36 28.24 -17.57
N PRO A 234 -9.97 27.58 -18.66
CA PRO A 234 -10.86 27.35 -19.79
C PRO A 234 -11.98 26.36 -19.39
N GLU A 235 -13.20 26.69 -19.78
CA GLU A 235 -14.38 25.86 -19.50
C GLU A 235 -14.42 24.53 -20.28
N PRO A 236 -13.98 24.42 -21.56
CA PRO A 236 -14.11 23.18 -22.32
C PRO A 236 -13.46 21.93 -21.71
N PRO A 237 -12.25 21.97 -21.13
CA PRO A 237 -11.68 20.82 -20.43
C PRO A 237 -12.49 20.39 -19.21
N VAL A 238 -13.09 21.34 -18.46
CA VAL A 238 -13.95 21.05 -17.30
C VAL A 238 -15.24 20.37 -17.74
N ARG A 239 -15.92 20.89 -18.79
CA ARG A 239 -17.11 20.25 -19.36
C ARG A 239 -16.82 18.84 -19.89
N ARG A 240 -15.65 18.65 -20.50
CA ARG A 240 -15.21 17.31 -20.95
C ARG A 240 -15.04 16.36 -19.77
N ALA A 241 -14.40 16.80 -18.68
CA ALA A 241 -14.21 15.95 -17.50
C ALA A 241 -15.53 15.65 -16.78
N LEU A 242 -16.49 16.57 -16.78
CA LEU A 242 -17.82 16.34 -16.24
C LEU A 242 -18.55 15.18 -16.93
N ASP A 243 -18.44 15.09 -18.26
CA ASP A 243 -19.11 14.06 -19.09
C ASP A 243 -20.63 13.95 -18.86
N ILE A 244 -21.24 15.04 -18.44
CA ILE A 244 -22.70 15.14 -18.24
C ILE A 244 -23.30 15.97 -19.38
N GLN A 245 -24.23 15.38 -20.11
CA GLN A 245 -24.91 16.01 -21.25
C GLN A 245 -26.37 16.24 -20.94
N PRO A 246 -26.91 17.45 -21.24
CA PRO A 246 -28.35 17.70 -21.13
C PRO A 246 -29.18 16.69 -21.93
N GLY A 247 -30.31 16.23 -21.35
CA GLY A 247 -31.21 15.27 -21.97
C GLY A 247 -30.87 13.79 -21.70
N LYS A 248 -29.68 13.47 -21.16
CA LYS A 248 -29.37 12.09 -20.73
C LYS A 248 -30.13 11.75 -19.43
N PRO A 249 -30.48 10.49 -19.19
CA PRO A 249 -31.11 10.08 -17.94
C PRO A 249 -30.33 10.53 -16.72
N TYR A 250 -31.03 11.06 -15.72
CA TYR A 250 -30.42 11.46 -14.46
C TYR A 250 -29.85 10.24 -13.73
N SER A 251 -28.64 10.36 -13.15
CA SER A 251 -28.01 9.32 -12.35
C SER A 251 -27.08 9.97 -11.31
N GLN A 252 -27.23 9.57 -10.06
CA GLN A 252 -26.34 10.02 -8.99
C GLN A 252 -24.93 9.46 -9.19
N PHE A 253 -24.80 8.24 -9.70
CA PHE A 253 -23.52 7.65 -10.06
C PHE A 253 -22.76 8.53 -11.07
N SER A 254 -23.44 9.07 -12.09
CA SER A 254 -22.81 9.98 -13.06
C SER A 254 -22.32 11.27 -12.43
N ILE A 255 -23.05 11.81 -11.45
CA ILE A 255 -22.64 13.00 -10.69
C ILE A 255 -21.41 12.69 -9.83
N ASP A 256 -21.41 11.57 -9.13
CA ASP A 256 -20.30 11.14 -8.27
C ASP A 256 -19.02 10.87 -9.11
N GLU A 257 -19.17 10.29 -10.30
CA GLU A 257 -18.08 10.08 -11.25
C GLU A 257 -17.56 11.41 -11.81
N ALA A 258 -18.45 12.34 -12.15
CA ALA A 258 -18.08 13.67 -12.61
C ALA A 258 -17.28 14.43 -11.54
N LYS A 259 -17.74 14.36 -10.28
CA LYS A 259 -17.03 14.95 -9.14
C LYS A 259 -15.62 14.37 -8.98
N ARG A 260 -15.47 13.04 -9.07
CA ARG A 260 -14.17 12.36 -9.01
C ARG A 260 -13.28 12.80 -10.18
N ALA A 261 -13.80 12.79 -11.40
CA ALA A 261 -13.05 13.18 -12.58
C ALA A 261 -12.52 14.63 -12.51
N LEU A 262 -13.31 15.56 -11.96
CA LEU A 262 -12.87 16.94 -11.76
C LEU A 262 -11.77 17.06 -10.68
N LEU A 263 -11.87 16.30 -9.58
CA LEU A 263 -10.82 16.24 -8.55
C LEU A 263 -9.55 15.61 -9.07
N ASP A 264 -9.64 14.59 -9.92
CA ASP A 264 -8.51 13.89 -10.53
C ASP A 264 -7.70 14.77 -11.50
N LEU A 265 -8.30 15.88 -12.00
CA LEU A 265 -7.55 16.88 -12.74
C LEU A 265 -6.43 17.53 -11.90
N GLY A 266 -6.56 17.51 -10.57
CA GLY A 266 -5.58 18.05 -9.61
C GLY A 266 -5.46 19.58 -9.61
N VAL A 267 -6.38 20.28 -10.25
CA VAL A 267 -6.43 21.75 -10.33
C VAL A 267 -7.50 22.35 -9.42
N PHE A 268 -8.33 21.51 -8.83
CA PHE A 268 -9.38 21.89 -7.87
C PHE A 268 -9.15 21.24 -6.51
N SER A 269 -9.27 22.02 -5.44
CA SER A 269 -9.18 21.57 -4.05
C SER A 269 -10.51 21.05 -3.53
N ALA A 270 -11.61 21.61 -4.01
CA ALA A 270 -12.96 21.18 -3.71
C ALA A 270 -13.85 21.28 -4.95
N VAL A 271 -14.74 20.30 -5.08
CA VAL A 271 -15.74 20.21 -6.15
C VAL A 271 -17.08 19.86 -5.51
N THR A 272 -18.06 20.71 -5.71
CA THR A 272 -19.45 20.47 -5.30
C THR A 272 -20.34 20.48 -6.53
N ILE A 273 -21.15 19.45 -6.70
CA ILE A 273 -22.14 19.34 -7.79
C ILE A 273 -23.50 19.17 -7.14
N GLU A 274 -24.35 20.16 -7.28
CA GLU A 274 -25.69 20.20 -6.68
C GLU A 274 -26.75 20.23 -7.77
N PRO A 275 -27.74 19.31 -7.70
CA PRO A 275 -28.91 19.39 -8.56
C PRO A 275 -29.85 20.50 -8.12
N GLU A 276 -30.30 21.33 -9.05
CA GLU A 276 -31.28 22.39 -8.81
C GLU A 276 -32.71 21.87 -9.07
N PHE A 277 -33.38 21.50 -7.99
CA PHE A 277 -34.74 20.97 -8.08
C PHE A 277 -35.77 22.10 -8.24
N GLY A 278 -36.38 22.18 -9.42
CA GLY A 278 -37.48 23.09 -9.69
C GLY A 278 -38.86 22.49 -9.38
N ALA A 279 -39.90 23.26 -9.61
CA ALA A 279 -41.27 22.76 -9.52
C ALA A 279 -41.49 21.69 -10.58
N THR A 280 -42.08 20.54 -10.19
CA THR A 280 -42.41 19.47 -11.10
C THR A 280 -43.66 19.86 -11.92
N SER A 281 -43.55 19.87 -13.27
CA SER A 281 -44.69 19.95 -14.14
C SER A 281 -45.47 18.65 -14.15
N VAL A 282 -46.78 18.71 -14.10
CA VAL A 282 -47.69 17.57 -14.22
C VAL A 282 -47.76 17.25 -15.69
N GLY A 283 -46.88 16.34 -16.17
CA GLY A 283 -46.85 15.86 -17.56
C GLY A 283 -46.10 14.54 -17.68
N ASN A 284 -46.21 13.89 -18.83
CA ASN A 284 -45.58 12.59 -19.09
C ASN A 284 -44.12 12.72 -19.59
N GLU A 285 -43.60 13.96 -19.74
CA GLU A 285 -42.23 14.21 -20.17
C GLU A 285 -41.26 14.17 -18.98
N PRO A 286 -40.02 13.64 -19.17
CA PRO A 286 -39.00 13.65 -18.13
C PRO A 286 -38.67 15.07 -17.70
N VAL A 287 -38.60 15.28 -16.39
CA VAL A 287 -38.24 16.60 -15.82
C VAL A 287 -36.76 16.86 -16.01
N ARG A 288 -36.43 18.06 -16.51
CA ARG A 288 -35.02 18.50 -16.61
C ARG A 288 -34.52 18.99 -15.27
N VAL A 289 -33.39 18.47 -14.82
CA VAL A 289 -32.74 18.86 -13.57
C VAL A 289 -31.43 19.57 -13.92
N PRO A 290 -31.37 20.90 -13.81
CA PRO A 290 -30.12 21.65 -13.96
C PRO A 290 -29.12 21.27 -12.86
N LEU A 291 -27.83 21.40 -13.14
CA LEU A 291 -26.76 21.16 -12.18
C LEU A 291 -25.97 22.44 -11.96
N ARG A 292 -25.67 22.74 -10.70
CA ARG A 292 -24.70 23.76 -10.31
C ARG A 292 -23.40 23.10 -9.88
N VAL A 293 -22.32 23.43 -10.56
CA VAL A 293 -20.96 22.93 -10.29
C VAL A 293 -20.16 24.07 -9.69
N SER A 294 -19.82 23.97 -8.41
CA SER A 294 -18.99 24.95 -7.71
C SER A 294 -17.58 24.40 -7.54
N LEU A 295 -16.59 25.15 -8.00
CA LEU A 295 -15.19 24.74 -8.05
C LEU A 295 -14.32 25.68 -7.19
N GLU A 296 -13.48 25.08 -6.33
CA GLU A 296 -12.44 25.80 -5.62
C GLU A 296 -11.07 25.42 -6.20
N ARG A 297 -10.26 26.41 -6.55
CA ARG A 297 -8.96 26.16 -7.19
C ARG A 297 -7.93 25.67 -6.19
N ALA A 298 -7.18 24.66 -6.57
CA ALA A 298 -6.01 24.16 -5.85
C ALA A 298 -4.76 24.98 -6.14
N LYS A 299 -3.71 24.78 -5.35
CA LYS A 299 -2.36 25.23 -5.69
C LYS A 299 -1.84 24.40 -6.86
N LEU A 300 -1.53 25.05 -7.97
CA LEU A 300 -1.13 24.36 -9.20
C LEU A 300 0.28 23.81 -9.14
N ARG A 301 1.16 24.42 -8.37
CA ARG A 301 2.58 24.07 -8.29
C ARG A 301 2.95 23.69 -6.88
N SER A 302 3.72 22.61 -6.77
CA SER A 302 4.30 22.17 -5.51
C SER A 302 5.76 21.76 -5.68
N VAL A 303 6.54 21.98 -4.64
CA VAL A 303 7.91 21.49 -4.52
C VAL A 303 7.95 20.69 -3.24
N HIS A 304 8.55 19.50 -3.29
CA HIS A 304 8.79 18.69 -2.12
C HIS A 304 10.28 18.33 -2.02
N VAL A 305 10.78 18.31 -0.80
CA VAL A 305 12.15 17.93 -0.49
C VAL A 305 12.10 16.94 0.66
N GLY A 306 12.83 15.86 0.54
CA GLY A 306 12.95 14.81 1.54
C GLY A 306 14.34 14.23 1.55
N GLY A 307 14.63 13.39 2.51
CA GLY A 307 15.89 12.64 2.58
C GLY A 307 15.65 11.33 3.31
N GLY A 308 16.46 10.32 2.99
CA GLY A 308 16.34 9.00 3.59
C GLY A 308 17.67 8.29 3.72
N VAL A 309 17.67 7.31 4.61
CA VAL A 309 18.74 6.32 4.78
C VAL A 309 18.07 4.96 4.75
N GLU A 310 18.59 4.07 3.93
CA GLU A 310 18.14 2.68 3.83
C GLU A 310 19.32 1.75 4.17
N ALA A 311 19.05 0.70 4.93
CA ALA A 311 20.03 -0.33 5.22
C ALA A 311 19.37 -1.70 5.17
N ASP A 312 19.83 -2.55 4.28
CA ASP A 312 19.39 -3.92 4.10
C ASP A 312 20.55 -4.90 3.94
N SER A 313 20.26 -6.12 3.52
CA SER A 313 21.28 -7.16 3.28
C SER A 313 22.07 -6.97 1.98
N LEU A 314 21.66 -6.05 1.12
CA LEU A 314 22.39 -5.73 -0.12
C LEU A 314 23.26 -4.49 0.03
N LYS A 315 22.72 -3.43 0.64
CA LYS A 315 23.37 -2.13 0.70
C LYS A 315 22.98 -1.31 1.92
N THR A 316 23.78 -0.29 2.18
CA THR A 316 23.38 0.87 2.97
C THR A 316 23.48 2.07 2.06
N ASP A 317 22.40 2.81 1.86
CA ASP A 317 22.41 4.04 1.08
C ASP A 317 21.88 5.25 1.83
N MET A 318 22.27 6.41 1.35
CA MET A 318 21.75 7.71 1.77
C MET A 318 21.29 8.45 0.53
N HIS A 319 20.10 9.01 0.55
CA HIS A 319 19.56 9.74 -0.60
C HIS A 319 18.78 10.99 -0.19
N LEU A 320 18.75 11.93 -1.13
CA LEU A 320 17.91 13.13 -1.07
C LEU A 320 16.83 12.99 -2.15
N THR A 321 15.61 13.35 -1.84
CA THR A 321 14.51 13.40 -2.79
C THR A 321 14.10 14.85 -3.02
N THR A 322 14.08 15.30 -4.26
CA THR A 322 13.53 16.60 -4.63
C THR A 322 12.54 16.42 -5.76
N GLY A 323 11.38 17.04 -5.66
CA GLY A 323 10.36 16.94 -6.66
C GLY A 323 9.67 18.26 -6.93
N TRP A 324 9.25 18.44 -8.17
CA TRP A 324 8.46 19.55 -8.64
C TRP A 324 7.26 19.04 -9.44
N GLU A 325 6.10 19.63 -9.19
CA GLU A 325 4.85 19.28 -9.85
C GLU A 325 4.13 20.54 -10.30
N ASP A 326 3.60 20.54 -11.54
CA ASP A 326 2.69 21.55 -12.07
C ASP A 326 1.46 20.85 -12.65
N SER A 327 0.29 21.09 -12.06
CA SER A 327 -0.99 20.49 -12.46
C SER A 327 -1.66 21.19 -13.64
N ASN A 328 -1.08 22.28 -14.17
CA ASN A 328 -1.59 22.96 -15.36
C ASN A 328 -0.46 23.36 -16.31
N PHE A 329 0.53 22.50 -16.46
CA PHE A 329 1.69 22.69 -17.32
C PHE A 329 1.28 22.90 -18.79
N LEU A 330 1.67 24.01 -19.38
CA LEU A 330 1.25 24.45 -20.72
C LEU A 330 -0.27 24.58 -20.91
N GLY A 331 -1.03 24.70 -19.82
CA GLY A 331 -2.50 24.81 -19.86
C GLY A 331 -3.21 23.49 -20.17
N GLY A 332 -4.56 23.53 -20.22
CA GLY A 332 -5.40 22.35 -20.54
C GLY A 332 -5.39 21.26 -19.46
N PHE A 333 -5.01 21.63 -18.22
CA PHE A 333 -4.91 20.72 -17.06
C PHE A 333 -3.91 19.58 -17.25
N ARG A 334 -2.89 19.81 -18.07
CA ARG A 334 -1.77 18.89 -18.23
C ARG A 334 -0.94 18.88 -16.97
N LYS A 335 -0.63 17.70 -16.47
CA LYS A 335 0.19 17.54 -15.28
C LYS A 335 1.60 17.14 -15.66
N LEU A 336 2.59 17.86 -15.13
CA LEU A 336 4.00 17.49 -15.23
C LEU A 336 4.57 17.33 -13.84
N LYS A 337 5.12 16.15 -13.56
CA LYS A 337 5.86 15.84 -12.35
C LYS A 337 7.30 15.50 -12.73
N VAL A 338 8.26 16.11 -12.04
CA VAL A 338 9.69 15.78 -12.16
C VAL A 338 10.23 15.52 -10.77
N GLU A 339 10.96 14.42 -10.62
CA GLU A 339 11.56 14.02 -9.36
C GLU A 339 13.02 13.63 -9.57
N VAL A 340 13.91 14.10 -8.71
CA VAL A 340 15.32 13.79 -8.72
C VAL A 340 15.72 13.24 -7.37
N VAL A 341 16.35 12.06 -7.38
CA VAL A 341 16.80 11.35 -6.19
C VAL A 341 18.30 11.05 -6.33
N PRO A 342 19.18 12.00 -5.98
CA PRO A 342 20.61 11.72 -5.84
C PRO A 342 20.87 10.96 -4.56
N GLY A 343 21.81 10.01 -4.59
CA GLY A 343 22.17 9.18 -3.47
C GLY A 343 23.59 8.64 -3.56
N ALA A 344 24.00 7.96 -2.54
CA ALA A 344 25.27 7.25 -2.49
C ALA A 344 25.14 5.98 -1.64
N VAL A 345 25.63 4.88 -2.18
CA VAL A 345 25.73 3.60 -1.45
C VAL A 345 27.07 3.58 -0.70
N VAL A 346 26.98 3.34 0.60
CA VAL A 346 28.13 3.20 1.52
C VAL A 346 28.65 1.77 1.39
N TYR A 347 29.56 1.54 0.45
CA TYR A 347 30.02 0.20 0.10
C TYR A 347 31.27 -0.20 0.89
N PRO A 348 31.38 -1.43 1.40
CA PRO A 348 30.46 -2.56 1.32
C PRO A 348 29.51 -2.72 2.52
N THR A 349 29.29 -1.66 3.29
CA THR A 349 28.49 -1.67 4.52
C THR A 349 27.06 -2.12 4.24
N ARG A 350 26.58 -3.17 4.93
CA ARG A 350 25.23 -3.73 4.81
C ARG A 350 24.85 -4.53 6.07
N LEU A 351 23.58 -4.81 6.25
CA LEU A 351 23.11 -5.70 7.32
C LEU A 351 23.31 -7.18 6.93
N PRO A 352 23.65 -8.07 7.88
CA PRO A 352 23.98 -7.81 9.29
C PRO A 352 25.45 -7.44 9.48
N ASN A 353 26.25 -7.47 8.41
CA ASN A 353 27.70 -7.29 8.45
C ASN A 353 28.03 -5.80 8.20
N PHE A 354 28.19 -5.04 9.28
CA PHE A 354 28.68 -3.65 9.18
C PHE A 354 30.17 -3.63 8.88
N GLU A 355 30.55 -4.07 7.67
CA GLU A 355 31.91 -3.93 7.19
C GLU A 355 32.26 -2.44 7.10
N ARG A 356 33.55 -2.11 7.35
CA ARG A 356 34.00 -0.74 7.27
C ARG A 356 33.89 -0.25 5.83
N PRO A 357 33.26 0.91 5.58
CA PRO A 357 33.14 1.43 4.23
C PRO A 357 34.50 1.76 3.64
N ASP A 358 34.74 1.30 2.42
CA ASP A 358 35.96 1.60 1.68
C ASP A 358 35.73 2.65 0.58
N ARG A 359 34.47 2.79 0.10
CA ARG A 359 34.11 3.78 -0.92
C ARG A 359 32.60 4.13 -0.88
N LEU A 360 32.29 5.25 -1.51
CA LEU A 360 30.93 5.66 -1.81
C LEU A 360 30.65 5.40 -3.31
N LEU A 361 29.56 4.69 -3.61
CA LEU A 361 29.12 4.48 -4.98
C LEU A 361 27.98 5.45 -5.25
N PRO A 362 28.18 6.45 -6.14
CA PRO A 362 27.14 7.41 -6.43
C PRO A 362 25.98 6.74 -7.16
N GLU A 363 24.76 7.08 -6.77
CA GLU A 363 23.55 6.72 -7.49
C GLU A 363 22.69 7.94 -7.73
N VAL A 364 21.92 7.91 -8.81
CA VAL A 364 20.98 8.97 -9.12
C VAL A 364 19.79 8.37 -9.87
N LYS A 365 18.61 8.88 -9.55
CA LYS A 365 17.38 8.56 -10.29
C LYS A 365 16.64 9.84 -10.61
N VAL A 366 16.32 10.02 -11.88
CA VAL A 366 15.50 11.12 -12.38
C VAL A 366 14.23 10.52 -12.96
N ARG A 367 13.07 11.00 -12.53
CA ARG A 367 11.76 10.56 -13.03
C ARG A 367 11.01 11.76 -13.60
N GLY A 368 10.33 11.55 -14.71
CA GLY A 368 9.40 12.49 -15.30
C GLY A 368 8.08 11.80 -15.60
N GLU A 369 6.97 12.44 -15.27
CA GLU A 369 5.64 11.99 -15.67
C GLU A 369 4.88 13.18 -16.27
N PHE A 370 4.42 13.01 -17.50
CA PHE A 370 3.52 13.93 -18.15
C PHE A 370 2.18 13.25 -18.39
N ARG A 371 1.10 13.89 -17.96
CA ARG A 371 -0.27 13.37 -18.08
C ARG A 371 -1.14 14.39 -18.80
N GLN A 372 -1.80 13.94 -19.86
CA GLN A 372 -2.81 14.70 -20.61
C GLN A 372 -4.19 14.10 -20.29
N PRO A 373 -5.06 14.81 -19.56
CA PRO A 373 -6.42 14.32 -19.27
C PRO A 373 -7.31 14.38 -20.49
N GLY A 374 -8.29 13.47 -20.56
CA GLY A 374 -9.37 13.50 -21.54
C GLY A 374 -8.91 13.34 -23.00
N THR A 375 -7.98 12.41 -23.27
CA THR A 375 -7.54 12.04 -24.60
C THR A 375 -8.53 11.03 -25.20
N PHE A 376 -8.97 11.25 -26.42
CA PHE A 376 -10.00 10.46 -27.14
C PHE A 376 -11.39 10.51 -26.49
N GLU A 377 -11.52 10.18 -25.24
CA GLU A 377 -12.75 10.26 -24.45
C GLU A 377 -12.50 10.92 -23.08
N PRO A 378 -13.55 11.42 -22.39
CA PRO A 378 -13.42 12.25 -21.21
C PRO A 378 -12.58 11.68 -20.08
N ARG A 379 -12.63 10.36 -19.90
CA ARG A 379 -12.04 9.66 -18.73
C ARG A 379 -10.79 8.86 -19.04
N THR A 380 -10.29 8.96 -20.27
CA THR A 380 -9.03 8.33 -20.68
C THR A 380 -7.91 9.36 -20.73
N ASN A 381 -6.85 9.10 -20.00
CA ASN A 381 -5.68 9.97 -19.95
C ASN A 381 -4.55 9.37 -20.76
N SER A 382 -3.84 10.22 -21.51
CA SER A 382 -2.53 9.84 -22.07
C SER A 382 -1.45 10.13 -21.06
N VAL A 383 -0.53 9.19 -20.87
CA VAL A 383 0.57 9.33 -19.93
C VAL A 383 1.87 8.97 -20.59
N ILE A 384 2.87 9.84 -20.40
CA ILE A 384 4.26 9.59 -20.79
C ILE A 384 5.08 9.57 -19.51
N ARG A 385 5.80 8.48 -19.28
CA ARG A 385 6.73 8.35 -18.15
C ARG A 385 8.14 8.18 -18.68
N SER A 386 9.08 8.82 -18.02
CA SER A 386 10.50 8.66 -18.29
C SER A 386 11.26 8.49 -16.98
N GLN A 387 12.27 7.65 -17.00
CA GLN A 387 13.19 7.48 -15.88
C GLN A 387 14.60 7.32 -16.44
N ALA A 388 15.54 8.03 -15.84
CA ALA A 388 16.96 7.78 -16.03
C ALA A 388 17.60 7.49 -14.69
N SER A 389 18.37 6.43 -14.58
CA SER A 389 19.01 6.04 -13.33
C SER A 389 20.43 5.50 -13.55
N VAL A 390 21.27 5.74 -12.55
CA VAL A 390 22.60 5.13 -12.42
C VAL A 390 22.64 4.49 -11.06
N TYR A 391 22.93 3.20 -11.00
CA TYR A 391 22.92 2.44 -9.75
C TYR A 391 23.90 1.27 -9.78
N PRO A 392 24.49 0.88 -8.63
CA PRO A 392 25.31 -0.32 -8.54
C PRO A 392 24.44 -1.60 -8.53
N VAL A 393 24.95 -2.64 -9.15
CA VAL A 393 24.39 -3.99 -9.06
C VAL A 393 25.06 -4.71 -7.92
N LEU A 394 24.34 -4.87 -6.81
CA LEU A 394 24.82 -5.53 -5.63
C LEU A 394 24.07 -6.85 -5.46
N LEU A 395 24.78 -7.86 -4.99
CA LEU A 395 24.24 -9.20 -4.80
C LEU A 395 24.31 -9.58 -3.31
N SER A 396 23.33 -10.33 -2.85
CA SER A 396 23.36 -11.00 -1.55
C SER A 396 24.44 -12.10 -1.59
N GLY A 397 24.95 -12.50 -0.44
CA GLY A 397 25.95 -13.54 -0.33
C GLY A 397 27.33 -13.01 0.07
N LYS A 398 28.34 -13.89 0.13
CA LYS A 398 29.70 -13.52 0.50
C LYS A 398 30.33 -12.67 -0.59
N ARG A 399 30.90 -11.55 -0.18
CA ARG A 399 31.67 -10.67 -1.05
C ARG A 399 32.98 -11.35 -1.46
N ASP A 400 33.27 -11.39 -2.76
CA ASP A 400 34.63 -11.60 -3.25
C ASP A 400 35.30 -10.22 -3.41
N PRO A 401 36.36 -9.89 -2.65
CA PRO A 401 37.05 -8.60 -2.78
C PRO A 401 37.67 -8.37 -4.16
N ALA A 402 37.93 -9.43 -4.92
CA ALA A 402 38.48 -9.37 -6.27
C ALA A 402 37.40 -9.16 -7.35
N ALA A 403 36.13 -9.38 -7.02
CA ALA A 403 35.06 -9.18 -7.98
C ALA A 403 34.86 -7.71 -8.36
N PRO A 404 34.53 -7.38 -9.61
CA PRO A 404 34.23 -6.03 -10.03
C PRO A 404 32.95 -5.53 -9.35
N VAL A 405 32.87 -4.25 -9.09
CA VAL A 405 31.63 -3.59 -8.70
C VAL A 405 30.98 -3.01 -9.96
N LEU A 406 29.97 -3.68 -10.42
CA LEU A 406 29.25 -3.32 -11.63
C LEU A 406 28.11 -2.33 -11.35
N GLY A 407 27.69 -1.61 -12.36
CA GLY A 407 26.53 -0.76 -12.32
C GLY A 407 25.85 -0.68 -13.67
N TYR A 408 24.64 -0.16 -13.69
CA TYR A 408 23.90 0.17 -14.90
C TYR A 408 23.57 1.65 -15.00
N ARG A 409 23.68 2.16 -16.21
CA ARG A 409 22.96 3.36 -16.66
C ARG A 409 21.68 2.86 -17.32
N ASP A 410 20.55 3.13 -16.70
CA ASP A 410 19.23 2.65 -17.11
C ASP A 410 18.40 3.85 -17.56
N VAL A 411 17.86 3.78 -18.77
CA VAL A 411 16.92 4.76 -19.29
C VAL A 411 15.66 4.03 -19.70
N ARG A 412 14.54 4.42 -19.10
CA ARG A 412 13.22 3.86 -19.40
C ARG A 412 12.29 4.96 -19.87
N ALA A 413 11.51 4.67 -20.88
CA ALA A 413 10.44 5.53 -21.35
C ALA A 413 9.19 4.68 -21.59
N SER A 414 8.04 5.22 -21.25
CA SER A 414 6.76 4.61 -21.59
C SER A 414 5.77 5.68 -22.08
N ALA A 415 4.94 5.30 -23.03
CA ALA A 415 3.83 6.12 -23.49
C ALA A 415 2.59 5.24 -23.59
N GLY A 416 1.47 5.71 -23.04
CA GLY A 416 0.28 4.89 -22.97
C GLY A 416 -0.99 5.65 -22.63
N LEU A 417 -2.05 4.87 -22.52
CA LEU A 417 -3.38 5.31 -22.11
C LEU A 417 -3.74 4.66 -20.79
N GLU A 418 -4.38 5.40 -19.92
CA GLU A 418 -4.90 4.89 -18.66
C GLU A 418 -6.33 5.37 -18.43
N ARG A 419 -7.12 4.54 -17.76
CA ARG A 419 -8.49 4.81 -17.42
C ARG A 419 -8.84 4.24 -16.05
N SER A 420 -9.50 5.05 -15.23
CA SER A 420 -10.10 4.62 -13.96
C SER A 420 -11.62 4.68 -14.09
N VAL A 421 -12.29 3.60 -13.69
CA VAL A 421 -13.76 3.56 -13.62
C VAL A 421 -14.13 2.86 -12.32
N TRP A 422 -14.79 3.58 -11.42
CA TRP A 422 -15.19 3.09 -10.11
C TRP A 422 -13.98 2.54 -9.32
N LYS A 423 -13.87 1.22 -9.12
CA LYS A 423 -12.77 0.52 -8.44
C LYS A 423 -11.79 -0.13 -9.41
N PHE A 424 -12.04 -0.01 -10.69
CA PHE A 424 -11.19 -0.59 -11.73
C PHE A 424 -10.24 0.48 -12.30
N TYR A 425 -8.98 0.11 -12.48
CA TYR A 425 -7.99 0.87 -13.23
C TYR A 425 -7.38 -0.02 -14.30
N GLY A 426 -7.25 0.49 -15.52
CA GLY A 426 -6.60 -0.19 -16.63
C GLY A 426 -5.64 0.75 -17.34
N ALA A 427 -4.53 0.21 -17.79
CA ALA A 427 -3.52 0.93 -18.58
C ALA A 427 -2.97 0.05 -19.69
N VAL A 428 -2.73 0.65 -20.84
CA VAL A 428 -2.01 0.05 -21.97
C VAL A 428 -0.87 0.98 -22.31
N SER A 429 0.35 0.49 -22.32
CA SER A 429 1.53 1.31 -22.60
C SER A 429 2.54 0.57 -23.48
N GLN A 430 3.27 1.32 -24.30
CA GLN A 430 4.51 0.88 -24.93
C GLN A 430 5.68 1.32 -24.08
N ASN A 431 6.52 0.37 -23.68
CA ASN A 431 7.69 0.59 -22.84
C ASN A 431 8.96 0.33 -23.64
N VAL A 432 9.98 1.16 -23.42
CA VAL A 432 11.33 0.98 -23.93
C VAL A 432 12.30 1.17 -22.77
N GLN A 433 13.23 0.25 -22.60
CA GLN A 433 14.26 0.29 -21.59
C GLN A 433 15.62 0.05 -22.24
N VAL A 434 16.59 0.92 -21.94
CA VAL A 434 17.98 0.81 -22.40
C VAL A 434 18.87 0.68 -21.16
N ASN A 435 19.63 -0.40 -21.08
CA ASN A 435 20.51 -0.72 -19.96
C ASN A 435 21.95 -0.82 -20.46
N SER A 436 22.80 0.12 -20.06
CA SER A 436 24.20 0.14 -20.40
C SER A 436 25.05 -0.17 -19.16
N PRO A 437 25.74 -1.32 -19.14
CA PRO A 437 26.59 -1.71 -18.02
C PRO A 437 27.85 -0.85 -17.96
N PHE A 438 28.39 -0.68 -16.75
CA PHE A 438 29.71 -0.07 -16.52
C PHE A 438 30.30 -0.63 -15.20
N ALA A 439 31.57 -0.40 -14.97
CA ALA A 439 32.23 -0.78 -13.72
C ALA A 439 32.49 0.44 -12.85
N TYR A 440 32.02 0.45 -11.60
CA TYR A 440 32.45 1.36 -10.56
C TYR A 440 33.90 1.09 -10.14
N SER A 441 34.27 -0.19 -10.14
CA SER A 441 35.63 -0.65 -9.90
C SER A 441 35.86 -2.01 -10.52
N GLY A 442 37.11 -2.33 -10.82
CA GLY A 442 37.49 -3.57 -11.52
C GLY A 442 37.30 -3.46 -13.04
N LEU A 443 37.33 -4.61 -13.69
CA LEU A 443 37.17 -4.69 -15.14
C LEU A 443 35.73 -5.04 -15.51
N LEU A 444 35.22 -4.35 -16.52
CA LEU A 444 33.95 -4.72 -17.15
C LEU A 444 34.19 -5.96 -18.04
N ASP A 445 33.30 -6.94 -17.94
CA ASP A 445 33.33 -8.09 -18.82
C ASP A 445 33.10 -7.64 -20.28
N PRO A 446 33.95 -8.05 -21.23
CA PRO A 446 33.85 -7.60 -22.62
C PRO A 446 32.57 -8.07 -23.33
N ASP A 447 31.96 -9.17 -22.87
CA ASP A 447 30.72 -9.69 -23.43
C ASP A 447 29.46 -8.97 -22.89
N LEU A 448 29.61 -8.13 -21.83
CA LEU A 448 28.50 -7.30 -21.34
C LEU A 448 28.23 -6.15 -22.29
N GLY A 449 27.12 -6.24 -22.99
CA GLY A 449 26.66 -5.23 -23.93
C GLY A 449 25.55 -4.32 -23.38
N THR A 450 25.26 -3.24 -24.10
CA THR A 450 24.04 -2.48 -23.90
C THR A 450 22.85 -3.32 -24.35
N VAL A 451 21.83 -3.42 -23.54
CA VAL A 451 20.61 -4.19 -23.81
C VAL A 451 19.44 -3.23 -23.95
N VAL A 452 18.69 -3.40 -25.03
CA VAL A 452 17.44 -2.70 -25.30
C VAL A 452 16.27 -3.67 -25.12
N ILE A 453 15.30 -3.32 -24.29
CA ILE A 453 14.08 -4.10 -24.11
C ILE A 453 12.89 -3.22 -24.48
N SER A 454 12.08 -3.69 -25.41
CA SER A 454 10.88 -2.97 -25.87
C SER A 454 9.67 -3.91 -25.76
N TYR A 455 8.63 -3.46 -25.06
CA TYR A 455 7.44 -4.27 -24.83
C TYR A 455 6.18 -3.44 -24.65
N PRO A 456 5.08 -3.77 -25.33
CA PRO A 456 3.76 -3.39 -24.89
C PRO A 456 3.41 -4.07 -23.57
N GLU A 457 2.69 -3.34 -22.73
CA GLU A 457 2.24 -3.76 -21.39
C GLU A 457 0.75 -3.48 -21.26
N LEU A 458 0.04 -4.46 -20.74
CA LEU A 458 -1.33 -4.36 -20.28
C LEU A 458 -1.35 -4.52 -18.77
N PHE A 459 -1.75 -3.47 -18.07
CA PHE A 459 -1.88 -3.46 -16.63
C PHE A 459 -3.33 -3.20 -16.23
N ALA A 460 -3.87 -4.01 -15.33
CA ALA A 460 -5.23 -3.86 -14.82
C ALA A 460 -5.27 -4.11 -13.31
N THR A 461 -6.09 -3.33 -12.60
CA THR A 461 -6.34 -3.56 -11.17
C THR A 461 -7.82 -3.38 -10.83
N LEU A 462 -8.27 -4.17 -9.85
CA LEU A 462 -9.54 -4.00 -9.15
C LEU A 462 -9.22 -3.75 -7.67
N ASP A 463 -9.43 -2.52 -7.18
CA ASP A 463 -9.17 -2.13 -5.81
C ASP A 463 -10.49 -1.90 -5.06
N ALA A 464 -10.92 -2.90 -4.31
CA ALA A 464 -12.11 -2.90 -3.48
C ALA A 464 -11.79 -2.88 -1.97
N ARG A 465 -10.58 -2.43 -1.60
CA ARG A 465 -10.19 -2.23 -0.21
C ARG A 465 -10.91 -1.03 0.40
N ASN A 466 -11.14 -1.08 1.71
CA ASN A 466 -11.73 0.04 2.46
C ASN A 466 -10.76 1.24 2.59
N ASP A 467 -9.46 0.96 2.67
CA ASP A 467 -8.38 1.93 2.72
C ASP A 467 -7.21 1.43 1.85
N ARG A 468 -6.50 2.35 1.18
CA ARG A 468 -5.37 2.01 0.30
C ARG A 468 -4.03 1.95 1.03
N VAL A 469 -3.90 2.67 2.15
CA VAL A 469 -2.67 2.77 2.94
C VAL A 469 -2.65 1.73 4.05
N ALA A 470 -3.73 1.63 4.84
CA ALA A 470 -3.87 0.68 5.93
C ALA A 470 -5.16 -0.15 5.76
N PRO A 471 -5.20 -1.11 4.84
CA PRO A 471 -6.41 -1.88 4.56
C PRO A 471 -6.74 -2.86 5.68
N HIS A 472 -8.00 -2.83 6.12
CA HIS A 472 -8.56 -3.76 7.10
C HIS A 472 -9.61 -4.70 6.49
N LYS A 473 -10.20 -4.33 5.36
CA LYS A 473 -11.26 -5.10 4.71
C LYS A 473 -11.24 -4.88 3.20
N GLY A 474 -11.46 -5.94 2.46
CA GLY A 474 -11.67 -5.87 1.01
C GLY A 474 -10.69 -6.71 0.22
N ILE A 475 -10.67 -6.48 -1.08
CA ILE A 475 -9.91 -7.26 -2.06
C ILE A 475 -9.17 -6.30 -2.98
N TYR A 476 -7.95 -6.67 -3.33
CA TYR A 476 -7.17 -6.06 -4.39
C TYR A 476 -6.74 -7.16 -5.35
N LEU A 477 -7.01 -6.97 -6.63
CA LEU A 477 -6.56 -7.87 -7.70
C LEU A 477 -5.75 -7.04 -8.69
N SER A 478 -4.65 -7.58 -9.20
CA SER A 478 -3.90 -6.98 -10.30
C SER A 478 -3.45 -8.03 -11.31
N MET A 479 -3.25 -7.57 -12.54
CA MET A 479 -2.71 -8.34 -13.64
C MET A 479 -1.72 -7.44 -14.38
N ASP A 480 -0.50 -7.92 -14.53
CA ASP A 480 0.53 -7.35 -15.41
C ASP A 480 0.84 -8.34 -16.53
N ALA A 481 0.71 -7.93 -17.78
CA ALA A 481 1.02 -8.73 -18.95
C ALA A 481 1.91 -7.91 -19.90
N GLN A 482 3.09 -8.43 -20.20
CA GLN A 482 4.12 -7.78 -21.01
C GLN A 482 4.51 -8.69 -22.19
N PHE A 483 4.69 -8.10 -23.36
CA PHE A 483 4.99 -8.82 -24.60
C PHE A 483 6.25 -8.24 -25.23
N ALA A 484 7.43 -8.69 -24.81
CA ALA A 484 8.69 -8.21 -25.37
C ALA A 484 8.96 -8.81 -26.75
N GLY A 485 9.56 -8.01 -27.66
CA GLY A 485 9.95 -8.48 -28.98
C GLY A 485 9.74 -7.48 -30.11
N VAL A 486 9.18 -6.33 -29.81
CA VAL A 486 9.00 -5.26 -30.81
C VAL A 486 10.21 -4.31 -30.74
N GLY A 487 11.29 -4.66 -31.46
CA GLY A 487 12.47 -3.79 -31.57
C GLY A 487 13.36 -3.80 -30.32
N GLY A 488 13.76 -4.96 -29.83
CA GLY A 488 14.66 -5.09 -28.68
C GLY A 488 15.42 -6.42 -28.66
N ASP A 489 16.31 -6.57 -27.69
CA ASP A 489 17.13 -7.78 -27.51
C ASP A 489 16.37 -8.94 -26.88
N ALA A 490 15.35 -8.67 -26.06
CA ALA A 490 14.51 -9.68 -25.43
C ALA A 490 13.25 -9.97 -26.26
N ARG A 491 12.92 -11.26 -26.39
CA ARG A 491 11.63 -11.73 -26.91
C ARG A 491 11.01 -12.67 -25.90
N ASP A 492 9.92 -12.25 -25.29
CA ASP A 492 9.22 -13.01 -24.25
C ASP A 492 7.78 -12.57 -24.07
N VAL A 493 7.03 -13.40 -23.38
CA VAL A 493 5.75 -13.07 -22.77
C VAL A 493 5.90 -13.21 -21.26
N LYS A 494 5.62 -12.15 -20.52
CA LYS A 494 5.67 -12.13 -19.05
C LYS A 494 4.28 -11.81 -18.50
N VAL A 495 3.78 -12.63 -17.58
CA VAL A 495 2.46 -12.46 -16.97
C VAL A 495 2.60 -12.63 -15.46
N GLN A 496 1.99 -11.68 -14.72
CA GLN A 496 2.06 -11.68 -13.26
C GLN A 496 0.74 -11.24 -12.63
N PRO A 497 -0.22 -12.17 -12.39
CA PRO A 497 -1.38 -11.92 -11.55
C PRO A 497 -1.01 -11.87 -10.07
N GLU A 498 -1.68 -10.99 -9.34
CA GLU A 498 -1.60 -10.89 -7.89
C GLU A 498 -3.00 -10.69 -7.29
N ALA A 499 -3.25 -11.33 -6.14
CA ALA A 499 -4.45 -11.17 -5.34
C ALA A 499 -4.09 -10.86 -3.88
N ARG A 500 -4.81 -9.91 -3.28
CA ARG A 500 -4.70 -9.57 -1.86
C ARG A 500 -6.09 -9.54 -1.23
N PHE A 501 -6.21 -10.13 -0.05
CA PHE A 501 -7.44 -10.23 0.70
C PHE A 501 -7.23 -9.68 2.11
N TYR A 502 -8.21 -8.94 2.60
CA TYR A 502 -8.20 -8.36 3.93
C TYR A 502 -9.52 -8.67 4.61
N VAL A 503 -9.46 -9.39 5.73
CA VAL A 503 -10.63 -9.84 6.48
C VAL A 503 -10.49 -9.42 7.93
N PRO A 504 -11.41 -8.61 8.48
CA PRO A 504 -11.44 -8.35 9.91
C PRO A 504 -11.91 -9.63 10.63
N VAL A 505 -10.99 -10.29 11.36
CA VAL A 505 -11.30 -11.51 12.15
C VAL A 505 -11.76 -11.17 13.56
N ALA A 506 -11.38 -10.00 14.05
CA ALA A 506 -11.93 -9.34 15.22
C ALA A 506 -11.97 -7.82 14.92
N ARG A 507 -12.59 -7.01 15.79
CA ARG A 507 -12.83 -5.59 15.51
C ARG A 507 -11.59 -4.80 15.11
N ARG A 508 -10.46 -5.12 15.73
CA ARG A 508 -9.16 -4.44 15.46
C ARG A 508 -8.09 -5.39 14.95
N VAL A 509 -8.46 -6.66 14.67
CA VAL A 509 -7.54 -7.68 14.17
C VAL A 509 -7.87 -7.97 12.71
N THR A 510 -6.90 -7.76 11.85
CA THR A 510 -7.04 -7.98 10.41
C THR A 510 -6.18 -9.15 9.98
N LEU A 511 -6.80 -10.11 9.30
CA LEU A 511 -6.09 -11.14 8.56
C LEU A 511 -5.90 -10.65 7.13
N ALA A 512 -4.65 -10.48 6.72
CA ALA A 512 -4.26 -10.13 5.37
C ALA A 512 -3.62 -11.34 4.69
N ALA A 513 -4.00 -11.61 3.45
CA ALA A 513 -3.42 -12.66 2.63
C ALA A 513 -3.01 -12.12 1.26
N ARG A 514 -1.89 -12.57 0.72
CA ARG A 514 -1.41 -12.24 -0.63
C ARG A 514 -1.02 -13.51 -1.35
N GLY A 515 -1.33 -13.57 -2.65
CA GLY A 515 -0.85 -14.59 -3.56
C GLY A 515 -0.39 -13.96 -4.87
N THR A 516 0.77 -14.37 -5.37
CA THR A 516 1.34 -13.91 -6.63
C THR A 516 1.83 -15.10 -7.44
N ILE A 517 1.57 -15.09 -8.72
CA ILE A 517 2.11 -16.03 -9.69
C ILE A 517 2.86 -15.23 -10.75
N GLY A 518 4.03 -15.71 -11.17
CA GLY A 518 4.79 -15.12 -12.26
C GLY A 518 5.13 -16.17 -13.29
N LEU A 519 4.87 -15.88 -14.55
CA LEU A 519 5.21 -16.75 -15.69
C LEU A 519 5.96 -15.92 -16.73
N LEU A 520 7.15 -16.38 -17.09
CA LEU A 520 8.01 -15.78 -18.12
C LEU A 520 8.30 -16.84 -19.19
N PHE A 521 7.93 -16.51 -20.43
CA PHE A 521 8.12 -17.38 -21.61
C PHE A 521 9.12 -16.76 -22.58
N PRO A 522 10.44 -16.89 -22.33
CA PRO A 522 11.46 -16.36 -23.22
C PRO A 522 11.57 -17.18 -24.51
N GLN A 523 11.89 -16.52 -25.62
CA GLN A 523 12.05 -17.16 -26.92
C GLN A 523 13.49 -17.14 -27.43
N ASN A 524 14.31 -16.15 -27.03
CA ASN A 524 15.65 -15.95 -27.56
C ASN A 524 16.75 -15.76 -26.50
N TYR A 525 16.44 -16.07 -25.23
CA TYR A 525 17.40 -15.99 -24.13
C TYR A 525 16.98 -16.96 -23.00
N GLY A 526 17.84 -17.12 -21.99
CA GLY A 526 17.59 -17.89 -20.79
C GLY A 526 17.81 -19.39 -20.91
N GLN A 527 18.29 -19.88 -22.04
CA GLN A 527 18.53 -21.31 -22.27
C GLN A 527 19.62 -21.90 -21.35
N THR A 528 20.60 -21.07 -20.97
CA THR A 528 21.71 -21.47 -20.09
C THR A 528 21.36 -21.45 -18.61
N VAL A 529 20.20 -20.89 -18.21
CA VAL A 529 19.84 -20.71 -16.80
C VAL A 529 19.60 -22.05 -16.10
N ALA A 530 18.83 -22.94 -16.71
CA ALA A 530 18.51 -24.23 -16.15
C ALA A 530 19.76 -25.11 -16.02
N ASP A 531 20.61 -25.12 -17.05
CA ASP A 531 21.88 -25.88 -17.03
C ASP A 531 22.81 -25.32 -15.95
N ASN A 532 22.98 -24.00 -15.89
CA ASN A 532 23.82 -23.35 -14.90
C ASN A 532 23.32 -23.59 -13.48
N ALA A 533 22.02 -23.52 -13.25
CA ALA A 533 21.42 -23.80 -11.94
C ALA A 533 21.65 -25.25 -11.49
N ASN A 534 21.64 -26.22 -12.39
CA ASN A 534 21.81 -27.64 -12.04
C ASN A 534 23.28 -28.07 -11.90
N THR A 535 24.18 -27.49 -12.68
CA THR A 535 25.58 -27.95 -12.77
C THR A 535 26.60 -26.87 -12.38
N GLY A 536 26.16 -25.62 -12.15
CA GLY A 536 27.04 -24.49 -11.95
C GLY A 536 27.81 -24.07 -13.22
N ALA A 537 27.36 -24.54 -14.40
CA ALA A 537 28.00 -24.27 -15.69
C ALA A 537 26.95 -24.09 -16.80
N PRO A 538 27.25 -23.31 -17.86
CA PRO A 538 26.27 -22.95 -18.91
C PRO A 538 26.01 -24.10 -19.93
N GLY A 539 26.35 -25.32 -19.64
CA GLY A 539 26.28 -26.45 -20.60
C GLY A 539 27.24 -26.24 -21.78
N ASN A 540 26.73 -26.46 -23.01
CA ASN A 540 27.52 -26.31 -24.24
C ASN A 540 27.43 -24.89 -24.87
N ALA A 541 26.83 -23.93 -24.19
CA ALA A 541 26.67 -22.59 -24.71
C ALA A 541 28.00 -21.81 -24.79
N SER A 542 28.12 -20.94 -25.78
CA SER A 542 29.25 -20.01 -25.84
C SER A 542 29.23 -19.01 -24.66
N ARG A 543 30.42 -18.50 -24.29
CA ARG A 543 30.50 -17.50 -23.22
C ARG A 543 29.61 -16.27 -23.51
N ALA A 544 29.62 -15.78 -24.74
CA ALA A 544 28.80 -14.63 -25.14
C ALA A 544 27.30 -14.90 -24.99
N THR A 545 26.84 -16.08 -25.35
CA THR A 545 25.44 -16.51 -25.14
C THR A 545 25.11 -16.59 -23.65
N TRP A 546 25.98 -17.18 -22.85
CA TRP A 546 25.81 -17.27 -21.40
C TRP A 546 25.74 -15.90 -20.71
N VAL A 547 26.66 -14.98 -21.04
CA VAL A 547 26.64 -13.60 -20.50
C VAL A 547 25.34 -12.89 -20.88
N LYS A 548 24.91 -12.99 -22.15
CA LYS A 548 23.67 -12.39 -22.63
C LYS A 548 22.44 -12.96 -21.94
N ASP A 549 22.36 -14.28 -21.76
CA ASP A 549 21.25 -14.93 -21.09
C ASP A 549 21.11 -14.43 -19.65
N ILE A 550 22.20 -14.42 -18.88
CA ILE A 550 22.18 -13.97 -17.48
C ILE A 550 21.88 -12.48 -17.39
N GLN A 551 22.40 -11.66 -18.31
CA GLN A 551 22.09 -10.22 -18.34
C GLN A 551 20.60 -9.97 -18.61
N LEU A 552 20.00 -10.67 -19.57
CA LEU A 552 18.57 -10.54 -19.86
C LEU A 552 17.72 -11.12 -18.71
N MET A 553 18.11 -12.23 -18.11
CA MET A 553 17.42 -12.78 -16.94
C MET A 553 17.47 -11.84 -15.73
N TYR A 554 18.59 -11.16 -15.50
CA TYR A 554 18.67 -10.13 -14.44
C TYR A 554 17.62 -9.02 -14.61
N LEU A 555 17.28 -8.66 -15.84
CA LEU A 555 16.35 -7.60 -16.19
C LEU A 555 14.90 -8.09 -16.34
N ARG A 556 14.69 -9.34 -16.76
CA ARG A 556 13.36 -9.90 -17.09
C ARG A 556 12.88 -10.99 -16.16
N GLY A 557 13.81 -11.77 -15.57
CA GLY A 557 13.51 -12.92 -14.72
C GLY A 557 12.77 -12.57 -13.45
N PHE A 558 12.21 -13.58 -12.80
CA PHE A 558 11.62 -13.46 -11.48
C PHE A 558 12.66 -13.73 -10.41
N PHE A 559 12.52 -13.03 -9.29
CA PHE A 559 13.29 -13.21 -8.07
C PHE A 559 12.34 -13.14 -6.88
N SER A 560 12.65 -13.81 -5.79
CA SER A 560 11.90 -13.74 -4.55
C SER A 560 12.83 -13.55 -3.35
N GLY A 561 12.25 -13.19 -2.20
CA GLY A 561 12.95 -12.78 -0.99
C GLY A 561 12.98 -11.27 -0.79
N GLY A 562 13.11 -10.85 0.47
CA GLY A 562 13.11 -9.46 0.89
C GLY A 562 11.79 -8.97 1.47
N SER A 563 11.76 -7.72 1.85
CA SER A 563 10.69 -7.10 2.64
C SER A 563 9.30 -7.05 1.98
N GLY A 564 9.22 -7.14 0.66
CA GLY A 564 7.97 -7.14 -0.10
C GLY A 564 7.56 -8.51 -0.63
N SER A 565 8.32 -9.58 -0.29
CA SER A 565 8.12 -10.93 -0.77
C SER A 565 8.20 -11.90 0.42
N ASN A 566 9.21 -12.77 0.49
CA ASN A 566 9.45 -13.68 1.60
C ASN A 566 10.44 -13.02 2.60
N ARG A 567 9.92 -12.59 3.75
CA ARG A 567 10.64 -11.78 4.73
C ARG A 567 11.68 -12.53 5.56
N GLY A 568 11.71 -13.85 5.46
CA GLY A 568 12.77 -14.68 6.09
C GLY A 568 14.07 -14.72 5.30
N TYR A 569 14.09 -14.12 4.11
CA TYR A 569 15.22 -14.11 3.18
C TYR A 569 15.61 -12.69 2.83
N GLY A 570 16.88 -12.49 2.47
CA GLY A 570 17.32 -11.24 1.86
C GLY A 570 16.76 -11.04 0.46
N PRO A 571 16.88 -9.83 -0.11
CA PRO A 571 16.39 -9.54 -1.45
C PRO A 571 17.04 -10.46 -2.49
N ARG A 572 16.20 -11.12 -3.32
CA ARG A 572 16.61 -12.05 -4.40
C ARG A 572 17.31 -13.33 -3.94
N GLU A 573 17.25 -13.69 -2.67
CA GLU A 573 17.91 -14.91 -2.15
C GLU A 573 17.18 -16.21 -2.46
N ILE A 574 15.94 -16.15 -2.95
CA ILE A 574 15.15 -17.34 -3.30
C ILE A 574 15.15 -17.52 -4.81
N GLY A 575 15.50 -18.74 -5.24
CA GLY A 575 15.47 -19.17 -6.62
C GLY A 575 16.78 -19.80 -7.05
N PRO A 576 16.93 -20.08 -8.36
CA PRO A 576 18.12 -20.69 -8.89
C PRO A 576 19.35 -19.80 -8.70
N HIS A 577 20.42 -20.42 -8.21
CA HIS A 577 21.73 -19.81 -8.06
C HIS A 577 22.72 -20.49 -8.97
N GLY A 578 23.80 -19.82 -9.30
CA GLY A 578 24.85 -20.39 -10.16
C GLY A 578 25.94 -19.36 -10.45
N VAL A 579 26.79 -19.69 -11.42
CA VAL A 579 27.90 -18.84 -11.82
C VAL A 579 27.39 -17.69 -12.69
N VAL A 580 27.65 -16.45 -12.26
CA VAL A 580 27.39 -15.25 -13.06
C VAL A 580 28.71 -14.80 -13.70
N PRO A 581 28.87 -14.97 -15.02
CA PRO A 581 30.17 -14.89 -15.70
C PRO A 581 30.83 -13.52 -15.60
N PHE A 582 30.04 -12.45 -15.60
CA PHE A 582 30.57 -11.09 -15.56
C PHE A 582 31.10 -10.65 -14.19
N TYR A 583 30.93 -11.44 -13.15
CA TYR A 583 31.60 -11.24 -11.86
C TYR A 583 32.92 -12.01 -11.75
N ASN A 584 33.23 -12.87 -12.76
CA ASN A 584 34.47 -13.61 -12.87
C ASN A 584 35.03 -13.47 -14.29
N PRO A 585 35.51 -12.26 -14.68
CA PRO A 585 36.06 -12.04 -16.01
C PRO A 585 37.28 -12.96 -16.24
N GLY A 586 37.29 -13.69 -17.35
CA GLY A 586 38.38 -14.59 -17.72
C GLY A 586 38.16 -16.07 -17.40
N GLN A 587 37.10 -16.44 -16.70
CA GLN A 587 36.75 -17.86 -16.52
C GLN A 587 35.83 -18.33 -17.66
N THR A 588 36.27 -19.31 -18.42
CA THR A 588 35.55 -19.80 -19.61
C THR A 588 34.55 -20.92 -19.27
N THR A 589 34.86 -21.78 -18.36
CA THR A 589 33.98 -22.88 -17.87
C THR A 589 34.54 -23.41 -16.57
N THR A 590 33.98 -23.07 -15.45
CA THR A 590 34.29 -23.77 -14.20
C THR A 590 32.98 -24.26 -13.63
N ALA A 591 32.86 -25.62 -13.51
CA ALA A 591 31.81 -26.17 -12.68
C ALA A 591 31.87 -25.52 -11.28
N CYS A 592 30.72 -25.19 -10.74
CA CYS A 592 30.62 -24.68 -9.41
C CYS A 592 31.15 -25.75 -8.44
N ALA A 593 32.38 -25.63 -7.99
CA ALA A 593 32.87 -26.51 -6.95
C ALA A 593 32.33 -26.03 -5.62
N LEU A 594 31.81 -26.93 -4.77
CA LEU A 594 31.37 -26.66 -3.40
C LEU A 594 32.40 -25.88 -2.57
N SER A 595 33.70 -25.95 -2.95
CA SER A 595 34.81 -25.19 -2.36
C SER A 595 34.83 -23.70 -2.73
N ASN A 596 34.04 -23.26 -3.72
CA ASN A 596 34.03 -21.87 -4.23
C ASN A 596 32.60 -21.24 -4.14
N ALA A 597 31.96 -21.48 -3.03
CA ALA A 597 30.57 -21.05 -2.76
C ALA A 597 30.31 -19.54 -3.02
N ALA A 598 31.33 -18.68 -2.88
CA ALA A 598 31.18 -17.25 -3.14
C ALA A 598 30.92 -16.92 -4.63
N VAL A 599 31.36 -17.79 -5.54
CA VAL A 599 31.23 -17.60 -7.00
C VAL A 599 29.95 -18.28 -7.54
N CYS A 600 29.43 -19.23 -6.80
CA CYS A 600 28.31 -20.06 -7.19
C CYS A 600 27.00 -19.69 -6.51
N ASP A 601 27.06 -18.83 -5.52
CA ASP A 601 25.92 -18.44 -4.70
C ASP A 601 25.30 -17.12 -5.19
N LEU A 602 25.16 -16.95 -6.50
CA LEU A 602 24.62 -15.76 -7.11
C LEU A 602 23.25 -16.04 -7.74
N PRO A 603 22.24 -15.18 -7.48
CA PRO A 603 20.90 -15.41 -8.02
C PRO A 603 20.87 -15.20 -9.54
N LEU A 604 20.37 -16.18 -10.26
CA LEU A 604 20.23 -16.17 -11.71
C LEU A 604 18.87 -15.62 -12.17
N GLY A 605 17.86 -15.65 -11.29
CA GLY A 605 16.46 -15.45 -11.65
C GLY A 605 15.82 -16.70 -12.29
N GLY A 606 14.51 -16.72 -12.38
CA GLY A 606 13.77 -17.86 -12.91
C GLY A 606 12.61 -17.48 -13.81
N PHE A 607 11.97 -18.50 -14.39
CA PHE A 607 10.88 -18.35 -15.34
C PHE A 607 9.49 -18.48 -14.68
N THR A 608 9.42 -19.21 -13.59
CA THR A 608 8.17 -19.43 -12.85
C THR A 608 8.34 -18.97 -11.42
N LEU A 609 7.45 -18.11 -10.96
CA LEU A 609 7.38 -17.61 -9.58
C LEU A 609 6.04 -18.01 -8.99
N TRP A 610 6.03 -18.41 -7.73
CA TRP A 610 4.84 -18.35 -6.89
C TRP A 610 5.21 -17.84 -5.50
N GLU A 611 4.34 -17.01 -4.94
CA GLU A 611 4.46 -16.47 -3.59
C GLU A 611 3.11 -16.52 -2.89
N ALA A 612 3.14 -16.83 -1.61
CA ALA A 612 1.99 -16.72 -0.72
C ALA A 612 2.42 -16.13 0.62
N SER A 613 1.65 -15.17 1.11
CA SER A 613 1.88 -14.53 2.41
C SER A 613 0.58 -14.48 3.19
N LEU A 614 0.67 -14.73 4.48
CA LEU A 614 -0.43 -14.61 5.45
C LEU A 614 0.06 -13.74 6.60
N GLU A 615 -0.71 -12.72 6.98
CA GLU A 615 -0.34 -11.77 8.03
C GLU A 615 -1.53 -11.46 8.93
N LEU A 616 -1.34 -11.65 10.23
CA LEU A 616 -2.32 -11.28 11.26
C LEU A 616 -1.85 -9.97 11.90
N ARG A 617 -2.60 -8.89 11.71
CA ARG A 617 -2.34 -7.55 12.23
C ARG A 617 -3.20 -7.28 13.45
N PHE A 618 -2.60 -6.80 14.52
CA PHE A 618 -3.33 -6.47 15.76
C PHE A 618 -2.70 -5.27 16.47
N PRO A 619 -3.52 -4.41 17.10
CA PRO A 619 -3.04 -3.25 17.83
C PRO A 619 -2.32 -3.68 19.11
N ILE A 620 -1.28 -2.93 19.49
CA ILE A 620 -0.61 -3.07 20.78
C ILE A 620 -1.04 -1.93 21.70
N THR A 621 -0.70 -0.70 21.32
CA THR A 621 -1.04 0.50 22.08
C THR A 621 -0.89 1.75 21.21
N GLY A 622 -1.89 2.65 21.25
CA GLY A 622 -1.88 3.88 20.45
C GLY A 622 -1.60 3.60 18.97
N PRO A 623 -0.63 4.29 18.34
CA PRO A 623 -0.29 4.12 16.92
C PRO A 623 0.59 2.87 16.64
N LEU A 624 0.91 2.06 17.67
CA LEU A 624 1.75 0.88 17.51
C LEU A 624 0.89 -0.36 17.29
N THR A 625 1.10 -1.03 16.17
CA THR A 625 0.51 -2.32 15.82
C THR A 625 1.58 -3.39 15.67
N ALA A 626 1.23 -4.63 15.93
CA ALA A 626 2.07 -5.78 15.62
C ALA A 626 1.48 -6.59 14.48
N ALA A 627 2.33 -7.33 13.80
CA ALA A 627 1.97 -8.30 12.79
C ALA A 627 2.70 -9.62 13.03
N ALA A 628 1.97 -10.71 13.02
CA ALA A 628 2.54 -12.06 12.94
C ALA A 628 2.35 -12.55 11.50
N PHE A 629 3.39 -13.07 10.86
CA PHE A 629 3.31 -13.45 9.46
C PHE A 629 3.91 -14.82 9.16
N ALA A 630 3.45 -15.40 8.07
CA ALA A 630 4.00 -16.58 7.44
C ALA A 630 4.10 -16.33 5.93
N ASP A 631 5.29 -16.46 5.38
CA ASP A 631 5.58 -16.29 3.96
C ASP A 631 6.13 -17.57 3.37
N THR A 632 5.74 -17.88 2.14
CA THR A 632 6.29 -18.98 1.39
C THR A 632 6.38 -18.63 -0.09
N SER A 633 7.44 -19.07 -0.73
CA SER A 633 7.66 -18.77 -2.15
C SER A 633 8.65 -19.74 -2.79
N ASP A 634 8.67 -19.81 -4.11
CA ASP A 634 9.72 -20.44 -4.90
C ASP A 634 9.84 -19.77 -6.27
N VAL A 635 11.04 -19.83 -6.83
CA VAL A 635 11.38 -19.38 -8.18
C VAL A 635 12.04 -20.51 -8.92
N ALA A 636 11.42 -21.02 -9.97
CA ALA A 636 11.92 -22.15 -10.74
C ALA A 636 12.67 -21.72 -12.01
N PRO A 637 13.78 -22.41 -12.35
CA PRO A 637 14.53 -22.17 -13.60
C PRO A 637 13.86 -22.80 -14.84
N TYR A 638 12.65 -23.34 -14.69
CA TYR A 638 11.90 -24.02 -15.75
C TYR A 638 10.58 -23.29 -16.05
N LEU A 639 10.09 -23.46 -17.27
CA LEU A 639 8.81 -22.92 -17.70
C LEU A 639 7.66 -23.66 -17.01
N VAL A 640 6.68 -22.90 -16.51
CA VAL A 640 5.43 -23.42 -15.91
C VAL A 640 5.71 -24.52 -14.84
N SER A 641 6.77 -24.36 -14.09
CA SER A 641 7.18 -25.32 -13.07
C SER A 641 6.89 -24.79 -11.67
N PHE A 642 5.73 -25.15 -11.12
CA PHE A 642 5.35 -24.82 -9.75
C PHE A 642 5.86 -25.89 -8.79
N ARG A 643 7.02 -25.67 -8.19
CA ARG A 643 7.69 -26.62 -7.29
C ARG A 643 7.13 -26.47 -5.85
N PHE A 644 5.88 -26.86 -5.61
CA PHE A 644 5.27 -26.81 -4.28
C PHE A 644 5.90 -27.79 -3.28
N ASP A 645 6.68 -28.73 -3.75
CA ASP A 645 7.51 -29.66 -2.97
C ASP A 645 8.82 -29.03 -2.50
N ARG A 646 9.14 -27.81 -2.95
CA ARG A 646 10.33 -27.03 -2.58
C ARG A 646 9.94 -25.66 -2.02
N PRO A 647 9.16 -25.59 -0.95
CA PRO A 647 8.79 -24.32 -0.36
C PRO A 647 10.00 -23.68 0.34
N HIS A 648 10.09 -22.37 0.24
CA HIS A 648 10.94 -21.55 1.10
C HIS A 648 10.03 -20.91 2.13
N PHE A 649 9.89 -21.54 3.29
CA PHE A 649 8.91 -21.13 4.30
C PHE A 649 9.56 -20.34 5.42
N SER A 650 8.98 -19.20 5.75
CA SER A 650 9.39 -18.38 6.89
C SER A 650 8.19 -17.92 7.72
N VAL A 651 8.45 -17.69 8.99
CA VAL A 651 7.51 -17.07 9.93
C VAL A 651 8.18 -15.89 10.59
N GLY A 652 7.41 -14.93 11.08
CA GLY A 652 8.02 -13.79 11.70
C GLY A 652 7.05 -12.90 12.45
N LEU A 653 7.64 -11.89 13.08
CA LEU A 653 6.93 -10.81 13.77
C LEU A 653 7.35 -9.48 13.17
N GLY A 654 6.39 -8.58 13.06
CA GLY A 654 6.59 -7.23 12.60
C GLY A 654 5.96 -6.23 13.54
N PHE A 655 6.52 -5.04 13.55
CA PHE A 655 5.97 -3.88 14.26
C PHE A 655 5.67 -2.78 13.25
N ARG A 656 4.56 -2.12 13.44
CA ARG A 656 4.06 -1.02 12.61
C ARG A 656 3.81 0.17 13.51
N TYR A 657 4.33 1.31 13.14
CA TYR A 657 4.07 2.56 13.84
C TYR A 657 3.41 3.53 12.87
N GLU A 658 2.13 3.85 13.13
CA GLU A 658 1.34 4.72 12.26
C GLU A 658 1.90 6.14 12.25
N THR A 659 2.17 6.66 11.05
CA THR A 659 2.58 8.05 10.84
C THR A 659 1.69 8.71 9.78
N PRO A 660 1.67 10.06 9.70
CA PRO A 660 0.90 10.78 8.69
C PRO A 660 1.26 10.44 7.24
N VAL A 661 2.44 9.86 7.01
CA VAL A 661 2.94 9.47 5.67
C VAL A 661 2.81 7.97 5.40
N GLY A 662 2.24 7.22 6.34
CA GLY A 662 2.11 5.77 6.31
C GLY A 662 2.85 5.09 7.46
N PRO A 663 2.58 3.80 7.74
CA PRO A 663 3.20 3.08 8.83
C PRO A 663 4.70 2.88 8.59
N VAL A 664 5.51 3.18 9.59
CA VAL A 664 6.91 2.74 9.67
C VAL A 664 6.92 1.32 10.16
N ARG A 665 7.53 0.41 9.42
CA ARG A 665 7.55 -1.01 9.74
C ARG A 665 8.95 -1.54 10.02
N PHE A 666 9.00 -2.51 10.92
CA PHE A 666 10.16 -3.36 11.17
C PHE A 666 9.69 -4.81 11.20
N ASP A 667 10.24 -5.65 10.33
CA ASP A 667 9.92 -7.07 10.24
C ASP A 667 11.15 -7.91 10.57
N LEU A 668 10.94 -8.99 11.33
CA LEU A 668 11.93 -10.01 11.63
C LEU A 668 11.39 -11.35 11.20
N GLY A 669 11.95 -11.90 10.13
CA GLY A 669 11.57 -13.20 9.56
C GLY A 669 12.55 -14.29 9.95
N PHE A 670 12.03 -15.46 10.33
CA PHE A 670 12.78 -16.67 10.68
C PHE A 670 12.47 -17.77 9.67
N ARG A 671 13.49 -18.33 9.05
CA ARG A 671 13.36 -19.50 8.17
C ARG A 671 13.17 -20.75 8.99
N VAL A 672 12.04 -21.45 8.80
CA VAL A 672 11.69 -22.63 9.58
C VAL A 672 12.54 -23.82 9.12
N PRO A 673 13.41 -24.41 9.99
CA PRO A 673 14.22 -25.55 9.63
C PRO A 673 13.36 -26.75 9.22
N GLY A 674 13.78 -27.46 8.16
CA GLY A 674 13.05 -28.62 7.63
C GLY A 674 11.84 -28.29 6.74
N MET A 675 11.44 -27.00 6.64
CA MET A 675 10.43 -26.50 5.71
C MET A 675 11.05 -25.65 4.59
N GLN A 676 12.30 -25.88 4.32
CA GLN A 676 13.02 -25.31 3.19
C GLN A 676 13.10 -26.35 2.09
N GLY A 677 13.05 -25.92 0.84
CA GLY A 677 13.31 -26.78 -0.30
C GLY A 677 14.62 -27.55 -0.08
N PRO A 678 14.76 -28.78 -0.59
CA PRO A 678 16.00 -29.51 -0.43
C PRO A 678 17.13 -28.62 -0.95
N SER A 679 18.14 -28.36 -0.11
CA SER A 679 19.37 -27.67 -0.51
C SER A 679 20.05 -28.52 -1.56
N THR A 680 19.69 -28.31 -2.81
CA THR A 680 20.49 -28.77 -3.94
C THR A 680 21.70 -27.86 -4.01
N PRO A 681 22.81 -28.34 -4.62
CA PRO A 681 23.96 -27.47 -4.88
C PRO A 681 23.61 -26.16 -5.61
N ASP A 682 22.42 -26.11 -6.16
CA ASP A 682 21.87 -25.09 -7.04
C ASP A 682 21.13 -23.94 -6.27
N GLU A 683 20.80 -24.15 -5.01
CA GLU A 683 20.19 -23.13 -4.16
C GLU A 683 21.27 -22.64 -3.20
N GLY A 684 21.71 -21.41 -3.38
CA GLY A 684 22.71 -20.79 -2.54
C GLY A 684 22.36 -20.85 -1.05
N GLN A 685 23.36 -20.72 -0.21
CA GLN A 685 23.13 -20.68 1.24
C GLN A 685 22.66 -19.28 1.63
N PRO A 686 21.40 -19.10 2.07
CA PRO A 686 20.89 -17.80 2.46
C PRO A 686 21.71 -17.22 3.61
N ALA A 687 21.93 -15.90 3.57
CA ALA A 687 22.66 -15.18 4.59
C ALA A 687 22.05 -15.40 5.99
N THR A 688 22.90 -15.59 6.99
CA THR A 688 22.49 -15.72 8.39
C THR A 688 22.81 -14.45 9.16
N THR A 689 21.90 -14.04 10.05
CA THR A 689 22.12 -12.94 10.97
C THR A 689 22.55 -13.49 12.32
N LEU A 690 23.78 -13.17 12.77
CA LEU A 690 24.37 -13.70 14.01
C LEU A 690 24.40 -15.25 14.07
N GLY A 691 24.56 -15.91 12.91
CA GLY A 691 24.53 -17.35 12.82
C GLY A 691 23.13 -18.00 12.90
N LEU A 692 22.08 -17.21 13.00
CA LEU A 692 20.70 -17.67 13.00
C LEU A 692 20.05 -17.48 11.62
N PRO A 693 19.11 -18.35 11.21
CA PRO A 693 18.40 -18.24 9.95
C PRO A 693 17.31 -17.14 9.99
N ILE A 694 17.75 -15.91 10.25
CA ILE A 694 16.89 -14.73 10.45
C ILE A 694 17.25 -13.68 9.43
N ALA A 695 16.21 -13.00 8.89
CA ALA A 695 16.35 -11.77 8.12
C ALA A 695 15.55 -10.64 8.78
N ALA A 696 16.13 -9.45 8.82
CA ALA A 696 15.49 -8.24 9.33
C ALA A 696 15.26 -7.27 8.18
N SER A 697 14.12 -6.61 8.17
CA SER A 697 13.82 -5.56 7.21
C SER A 697 13.16 -4.36 7.86
N PHE A 698 13.47 -3.18 7.34
CA PHE A 698 12.89 -1.91 7.75
C PHE A 698 12.29 -1.21 6.52
N GLY A 699 11.16 -0.54 6.68
CA GLY A 699 10.52 0.16 5.56
C GLY A 699 9.44 1.12 6.02
N ILE A 700 8.89 1.88 5.06
CA ILE A 700 7.72 2.74 5.25
C ILE A 700 6.59 2.20 4.37
N GLY A 701 5.38 2.10 4.89
CA GLY A 701 4.23 1.48 4.26
C GLY A 701 4.03 0.01 4.64
N GLU A 702 2.92 -0.58 4.22
CA GLU A 702 2.64 -2.00 4.44
C GLU A 702 3.49 -2.90 3.52
N SER A 703 3.65 -4.16 3.90
CA SER A 703 4.42 -5.10 3.08
C SER A 703 3.68 -5.46 1.78
N PHE A 704 2.36 -5.43 1.79
CA PHE A 704 1.48 -5.63 0.64
C PHE A 704 0.08 -5.07 0.88
#